data_e96b3dce2dc2746ec2e4e750f5af1a49
#
_entry.id   e96b3dce2dc2746ec2e4e750f5af1a49
#
_cell.length_a   1.000
_cell.length_b   1.000
_cell.length_c   1.000
_cell.angle_alpha   90.00
_cell.angle_beta   90.00
_cell.angle_gamma   90.00
#
_symmetry.space_group_name_H-M   'P 1'
#
loop_
_entity.id
_entity.type
_entity.pdbx_description
1 polymer ?
#
loop_
_entity_poly.entity_id
_entity_poly.type
_entity_poly.pdbx_seq_one_letter_code
_entity_poly.pdbx_strand_id
1 'polypeptide(L)'
;MKSEAKLITRTSASFLIALLFAQPLLATTTNSSTDNMYGYAPPHAATERDWETKFRDLPNPNMMRSSMQRLSARPHNVGSPYDKENAEWMLTKFKQFGFDAHIEVFDVLFPTPKERKLELLEPTKYVAMLQESPLAVDPTSQQTSEQLPTYNAYSRDGDVTAPLVYVNYGVREDYEELDRLGVSVKGAIVIARYGAAWRGIKPKVAAEHGAIGCIIYSDPKDDGYFEGQYFPTGPYRPSDGVQRGSVMDTEYPGDPLTPGVGATKAAKRLPITEAKTITAIPVLPISYGDAQPLLAALAGPVAPESWRGALPITYRVGPGPAKVHLVMKSNWDIKPIYDVIAKIPGSETPDQWVIRGNHHDAWVNGAEDPVSGMVVELEEARVLGDLIKQGWKPKRTIIYCAWDGEEPGLLGSTEWVEEHDAELKQHAVVYINSDSSSRGYIYVSGSHTLEKLVNELEKEIPDPEKKMSIWKRAQMRRIARAATAEERQELRDRSELRIGALGDGSDYAPFLDHAGVAALNLGFGGEANGGVYHSIYDDFYWYTHFGDPNFLYEKALAQMVGTTVMRMADADLLPFDPSDSADTVKRYVGELKSELKKRQDEARERNRQIEEGVFTATADPQKQYVPPSVKPVPPYINFAPLENGAEAYSKAALRYRKAINKMAATPAAWQAPALQQINAQLLLTERTFTTTEGLKERPWFKHQIYAPGAYTGYGVKTIPAVREALEEDKWSDAEEGAAIAGQVLLNEAKLVDAIAQQMEQMVGSSGGSSSANPDTSGR
;
A
#
# COMPACT_ATOMS: atom_id res chain seq x y z
N MET A 1 -50.73 -5.00 38.67
CA MET A 1 -50.66 -4.91 40.15
C MET A 1 -49.47 -4.02 40.43
N LYS A 2 -49.73 -2.75 40.65
CA LYS A 2 -49.74 -1.95 41.89
C LYS A 2 -48.42 -2.10 42.63
N SER A 3 -47.68 -1.06 42.65
CA SER A 3 -47.44 0.16 43.50
C SER A 3 -46.19 -0.09 44.34
N GLU A 4 -45.33 0.80 44.76
CA GLU A 4 -45.56 2.18 45.26
C GLU A 4 -44.26 2.99 45.21
N ALA A 5 -44.46 4.30 45.06
CA ALA A 5 -43.49 5.37 45.23
C ALA A 5 -43.21 5.66 46.70
N LYS A 6 -42.02 6.12 47.06
CA LYS A 6 -41.80 6.95 48.23
C LYS A 6 -40.96 8.18 47.94
N LEU A 7 -41.63 9.28 48.06
CA LEU A 7 -41.17 10.66 48.12
C LEU A 7 -40.63 10.97 49.52
N ILE A 8 -39.46 11.59 49.66
CA ILE A 8 -39.10 12.32 50.88
C ILE A 8 -38.51 13.69 50.50
N THR A 9 -39.08 14.67 51.14
CA THR A 9 -38.98 16.12 50.95
C THR A 9 -37.85 16.75 51.76
N ARG A 10 -37.26 17.80 51.18
CA ARG A 10 -36.76 19.08 51.71
C ARG A 10 -36.00 19.13 53.05
N THR A 11 -34.84 19.78 53.00
CA THR A 11 -34.64 21.02 53.84
C THR A 11 -33.60 21.93 53.19
N SER A 12 -33.96 23.19 53.06
CA SER A 12 -33.17 24.33 52.62
C SER A 12 -32.23 24.81 53.75
N ALA A 13 -30.99 25.13 53.43
CA ALA A 13 -30.16 26.00 54.28
C ALA A 13 -29.47 27.02 53.36
N SER A 14 -29.93 28.26 53.50
CA SER A 14 -29.33 29.45 52.89
C SER A 14 -28.04 29.79 53.66
N PHE A 15 -26.90 29.87 52.95
CA PHE A 15 -25.73 30.59 53.45
C PHE A 15 -25.36 31.69 52.45
N LEU A 16 -25.47 32.92 52.94
CA LEU A 16 -25.00 34.16 52.32
C LEU A 16 -23.47 34.19 52.48
N ILE A 17 -22.69 34.21 51.40
CA ILE A 17 -21.27 34.57 51.45
C ILE A 17 -20.96 35.62 50.40
N ALA A 18 -20.27 36.65 50.85
CA ALA A 18 -19.96 37.91 50.19
C ALA A 18 -19.14 37.73 48.88
N LEU A 19 -19.52 38.55 47.91
CA LEU A 19 -18.70 38.80 46.72
C LEU A 19 -17.42 39.56 47.09
N LEU A 20 -16.30 38.89 46.94
CA LEU A 20 -15.01 39.53 46.77
C LEU A 20 -14.65 39.45 45.27
N PHE A 21 -14.61 40.60 44.62
CA PHE A 21 -14.09 40.77 43.28
C PHE A 21 -12.59 40.47 43.28
N ALA A 22 -12.21 39.25 42.86
CA ALA A 22 -10.87 38.96 42.39
C ALA A 22 -10.85 39.13 40.89
N GLN A 23 -10.20 40.18 40.39
CA GLN A 23 -9.82 40.28 38.96
C GLN A 23 -8.92 39.08 38.64
N PRO A 24 -9.21 38.35 37.54
CA PRO A 24 -8.23 37.40 37.05
C PRO A 24 -7.05 38.20 36.48
N LEU A 25 -5.90 38.10 37.12
CA LEU A 25 -4.62 38.31 36.45
C LEU A 25 -4.64 37.38 35.25
N LEU A 26 -4.76 37.94 34.05
CA LEU A 26 -4.32 37.29 32.84
C LEU A 26 -2.82 37.03 32.94
N ALA A 27 -2.47 35.90 33.55
CA ALA A 27 -1.17 35.31 33.31
C ALA A 27 -1.17 34.97 31.81
N THR A 28 -0.54 35.82 31.02
CA THR A 28 -0.01 35.43 29.73
C THR A 28 1.00 34.31 30.04
N THR A 29 0.50 33.07 30.05
CA THR A 29 1.34 31.92 29.79
C THR A 29 1.85 32.12 28.40
N THR A 30 3.01 32.72 28.26
CA THR A 30 3.89 32.48 27.13
C THR A 30 4.12 30.97 27.13
N ASN A 31 3.32 30.26 26.34
CA ASN A 31 3.66 28.93 25.87
C ASN A 31 4.97 29.09 25.09
N SER A 32 6.07 28.99 25.76
CA SER A 32 7.32 28.59 25.16
C SER A 32 7.24 27.10 24.84
N SER A 33 6.29 26.68 24.01
CA SER A 33 6.48 25.52 23.16
C SER A 33 7.60 25.94 22.25
N THR A 34 8.78 25.43 22.50
CA THR A 34 9.93 25.52 21.61
C THR A 34 9.45 25.20 20.21
N ASP A 35 9.60 26.16 19.28
CA ASP A 35 9.26 26.06 17.85
C ASP A 35 10.19 25.06 17.12
N ASN A 36 10.37 23.88 17.66
CA ASN A 36 11.18 22.84 17.03
C ASN A 36 10.35 22.05 16.02
N MET A 37 10.59 22.30 14.74
CA MET A 37 10.17 21.46 13.63
C MET A 37 11.31 20.53 13.28
N TYR A 38 11.04 19.23 13.19
CA TYR A 38 12.08 18.24 12.90
C TYR A 38 12.70 18.49 11.53
N GLY A 39 14.04 18.56 11.49
CA GLY A 39 14.78 18.86 10.26
C GLY A 39 14.98 20.35 9.94
N TYR A 40 14.50 21.27 10.80
CA TYR A 40 14.61 22.72 10.55
C TYR A 40 15.43 23.45 11.60
N ALA A 41 16.23 24.38 11.14
CA ALA A 41 16.81 25.40 12.01
C ALA A 41 15.70 26.32 12.56
N PRO A 42 15.79 26.77 13.83
CA PRO A 42 14.71 27.55 14.44
C PRO A 42 14.20 28.76 13.63
N PRO A 43 15.05 29.57 12.97
CA PRO A 43 14.57 30.68 12.13
C PRO A 43 13.79 30.22 10.88
N HIS A 44 14.18 29.08 10.28
CA HIS A 44 13.56 28.55 9.09
C HIS A 44 12.25 27.84 9.40
N ALA A 45 12.14 27.19 10.57
CA ALA A 45 10.92 26.54 11.04
C ALA A 45 9.71 27.50 11.11
N ALA A 46 9.92 28.74 11.53
CA ALA A 46 8.83 29.74 11.54
C ALA A 46 8.36 30.11 10.14
N THR A 47 9.31 30.33 9.22
CA THR A 47 9.01 30.65 7.83
C THR A 47 8.28 29.49 7.13
N GLU A 48 8.72 28.28 7.38
CA GLU A 48 8.07 27.07 6.84
C GLU A 48 6.63 26.94 7.32
N ARG A 49 6.38 27.10 8.64
CA ARG A 49 5.00 27.07 9.19
C ARG A 49 4.08 28.11 8.56
N ASP A 50 4.61 29.29 8.24
CA ASP A 50 3.84 30.34 7.57
C ASP A 50 3.44 29.90 6.14
N TRP A 51 4.34 29.26 5.40
CA TRP A 51 4.06 28.74 4.06
C TRP A 51 3.12 27.52 4.11
N GLU A 52 3.37 26.56 5.00
CA GLU A 52 2.49 25.42 5.19
C GLU A 52 1.07 25.82 5.61
N THR A 53 0.94 26.84 6.45
CA THR A 53 -0.37 27.38 6.84
C THR A 53 -1.11 27.93 5.63
N LYS A 54 -0.44 28.75 4.82
CA LYS A 54 -1.00 29.27 3.56
C LYS A 54 -1.38 28.12 2.61
N PHE A 55 -0.52 27.13 2.48
CA PHE A 55 -0.79 25.96 1.65
C PHE A 55 -2.07 25.25 2.11
N ARG A 56 -2.18 24.92 3.40
CA ARG A 56 -3.32 24.17 3.96
C ARG A 56 -4.67 24.91 3.83
N ASP A 57 -4.67 26.22 3.71
CA ASP A 57 -5.89 27.01 3.55
C ASP A 57 -6.44 27.03 2.10
N LEU A 58 -5.61 26.70 1.10
CA LEU A 58 -5.93 26.89 -0.32
C LEU A 58 -6.59 25.71 -1.04
N PRO A 59 -6.46 24.41 -0.61
CA PRO A 59 -7.07 23.29 -1.31
C PRO A 59 -8.59 23.42 -1.36
N ASN A 60 -9.15 23.29 -2.59
CA ASN A 60 -10.55 23.58 -2.90
C ASN A 60 -11.31 22.32 -3.34
N PRO A 61 -12.24 21.82 -2.51
CA PRO A 61 -13.07 20.66 -2.83
C PRO A 61 -13.81 20.74 -4.17
N ASN A 62 -14.28 21.95 -4.56
CA ASN A 62 -15.00 22.11 -5.83
C ASN A 62 -14.09 21.97 -7.06
N MET A 63 -12.82 22.34 -6.95
CA MET A 63 -11.83 22.13 -8.01
C MET A 63 -11.56 20.64 -8.19
N MET A 64 -11.32 19.92 -7.10
CA MET A 64 -11.12 18.46 -7.12
C MET A 64 -12.35 17.73 -7.68
N ARG A 65 -13.56 18.10 -7.22
CA ARG A 65 -14.82 17.55 -7.77
C ARG A 65 -14.93 17.75 -9.27
N SER A 66 -14.59 18.93 -9.78
CA SER A 66 -14.66 19.24 -11.23
C SER A 66 -13.61 18.47 -12.02
N SER A 67 -12.42 18.30 -11.47
CA SER A 67 -11.34 17.51 -12.08
C SER A 67 -11.71 16.03 -12.13
N MET A 68 -12.25 15.47 -11.04
CA MET A 68 -12.73 14.08 -11.01
C MET A 68 -13.83 13.85 -12.06
N GLN A 69 -14.82 14.73 -12.12
CA GLN A 69 -15.88 14.62 -13.13
C GLN A 69 -15.33 14.62 -14.56
N ARG A 70 -14.24 15.36 -14.82
CA ARG A 70 -13.58 15.39 -16.13
C ARG A 70 -12.75 14.13 -16.35
N LEU A 71 -11.95 13.69 -15.39
CA LEU A 71 -11.03 12.56 -15.57
C LEU A 71 -11.77 11.23 -15.66
N SER A 72 -12.82 11.02 -14.86
CA SER A 72 -13.63 9.79 -14.84
C SER A 72 -14.85 9.81 -15.77
N ALA A 73 -14.95 10.81 -16.68
CA ALA A 73 -16.13 10.96 -17.54
C ALA A 73 -16.31 9.82 -18.57
N ARG A 74 -15.22 9.14 -18.94
CA ARG A 74 -15.21 8.02 -19.90
C ARG A 74 -14.18 6.98 -19.45
N PRO A 75 -14.34 5.72 -19.89
CA PRO A 75 -13.32 4.69 -19.66
C PRO A 75 -11.94 5.12 -20.18
N HIS A 76 -10.90 4.94 -19.36
CA HIS A 76 -9.54 5.39 -19.66
C HIS A 76 -8.48 4.35 -19.28
N ASN A 77 -8.69 3.13 -19.77
CA ASN A 77 -7.70 2.07 -19.66
C ASN A 77 -6.52 2.31 -20.62
N VAL A 78 -5.39 1.70 -20.32
CA VAL A 78 -4.14 1.74 -21.09
C VAL A 78 -4.40 1.67 -22.60
N GLY A 79 -3.85 2.65 -23.32
CA GLY A 79 -3.93 2.76 -24.76
C GLY A 79 -5.32 3.12 -25.31
N SER A 80 -6.28 3.47 -24.46
CA SER A 80 -7.56 4.02 -24.92
C SER A 80 -7.42 5.49 -25.33
N PRO A 81 -8.29 6.01 -26.24
CA PRO A 81 -8.21 7.41 -26.64
C PRO A 81 -8.39 8.38 -25.46
N TYR A 82 -9.24 8.05 -24.49
CA TYR A 82 -9.53 8.94 -23.38
C TYR A 82 -8.42 8.97 -22.33
N ASP A 83 -7.69 7.90 -22.17
CA ASP A 83 -6.47 7.83 -21.36
C ASP A 83 -5.44 8.83 -21.86
N LYS A 84 -5.10 8.81 -23.14
CA LYS A 84 -4.25 9.82 -23.77
C LYS A 84 -4.77 11.25 -23.63
N GLU A 85 -6.09 11.46 -23.83
CA GLU A 85 -6.72 12.76 -23.63
C GLU A 85 -6.59 13.26 -22.19
N ASN A 86 -6.63 12.36 -21.19
CA ASN A 86 -6.42 12.67 -19.78
C ASN A 86 -4.97 13.08 -19.54
N ALA A 87 -3.99 12.33 -20.05
CA ALA A 87 -2.57 12.68 -19.94
C ALA A 87 -2.28 14.06 -20.56
N GLU A 88 -2.77 14.34 -21.77
CA GLU A 88 -2.61 15.64 -22.44
C GLU A 88 -3.29 16.79 -21.68
N TRP A 89 -4.44 16.53 -21.05
CA TRP A 89 -5.13 17.51 -20.22
C TRP A 89 -4.35 17.80 -18.93
N MET A 90 -3.83 16.77 -18.24
CA MET A 90 -3.01 16.93 -17.04
C MET A 90 -1.71 17.66 -17.35
N LEU A 91 -1.03 17.32 -18.44
CA LEU A 91 0.13 18.08 -18.94
C LEU A 91 -0.19 19.56 -19.09
N THR A 92 -1.35 19.89 -19.68
CA THR A 92 -1.79 21.28 -19.84
C THR A 92 -2.02 21.94 -18.48
N LYS A 93 -2.58 21.23 -17.49
CA LYS A 93 -2.80 21.75 -16.14
C LYS A 93 -1.49 22.01 -15.41
N PHE A 94 -0.57 21.08 -15.40
CA PHE A 94 0.75 21.28 -14.78
C PHE A 94 1.48 22.51 -15.38
N LYS A 95 1.47 22.68 -16.71
CA LYS A 95 2.01 23.87 -17.35
C LYS A 95 1.31 25.16 -16.94
N GLN A 96 -0.03 25.16 -16.82
CA GLN A 96 -0.80 26.30 -16.32
C GLN A 96 -0.47 26.66 -14.87
N PHE A 97 -0.14 25.68 -14.05
CA PHE A 97 0.28 25.87 -12.67
C PHE A 97 1.74 26.39 -12.56
N GLY A 98 2.50 26.34 -13.64
CA GLY A 98 3.86 26.89 -13.70
C GLY A 98 4.96 25.84 -13.62
N PHE A 99 4.62 24.57 -13.78
CA PHE A 99 5.59 23.48 -13.85
C PHE A 99 6.19 23.37 -15.25
N ASP A 100 7.45 22.99 -15.33
CA ASP A 100 8.06 22.46 -16.55
C ASP A 100 7.62 21.00 -16.69
N ALA A 101 6.74 20.74 -17.67
CA ALA A 101 6.08 19.46 -17.79
C ALA A 101 6.13 18.90 -19.22
N HIS A 102 6.26 17.58 -19.31
CA HIS A 102 6.25 16.82 -20.55
C HIS A 102 5.60 15.45 -20.35
N ILE A 103 5.40 14.72 -21.45
CA ILE A 103 4.97 13.31 -21.42
C ILE A 103 6.16 12.46 -21.84
N GLU A 104 6.47 11.44 -21.04
CA GLU A 104 7.32 10.32 -21.41
C GLU A 104 6.45 9.15 -21.90
N VAL A 105 6.92 8.43 -22.92
CA VAL A 105 6.13 7.39 -23.56
C VAL A 105 6.91 6.09 -23.55
N PHE A 106 6.29 5.05 -23.03
CA PHE A 106 6.82 3.69 -23.09
C PHE A 106 5.87 2.81 -23.92
N ASP A 107 6.42 1.79 -24.57
CA ASP A 107 5.68 0.85 -25.40
C ASP A 107 5.61 -0.51 -24.68
N VAL A 108 4.49 -0.82 -24.04
CA VAL A 108 4.32 -1.96 -23.14
C VAL A 108 3.39 -3.04 -23.70
N LEU A 109 3.57 -4.28 -23.29
CA LEU A 109 2.64 -5.37 -23.62
C LEU A 109 1.36 -5.19 -22.79
N PHE A 110 0.24 -4.91 -23.44
CA PHE A 110 -1.06 -4.86 -22.78
C PHE A 110 -2.09 -5.75 -23.48
N PRO A 111 -2.40 -6.95 -22.93
CA PRO A 111 -3.36 -7.85 -23.52
C PRO A 111 -4.79 -7.37 -23.29
N THR A 112 -5.58 -7.31 -24.39
CA THR A 112 -7.02 -7.01 -24.34
C THR A 112 -7.83 -8.24 -24.72
N PRO A 113 -9.04 -8.46 -24.17
CA PRO A 113 -9.80 -9.69 -24.42
C PRO A 113 -10.32 -9.75 -25.85
N LYS A 114 -10.07 -10.90 -26.51
CA LYS A 114 -10.54 -11.22 -27.86
C LYS A 114 -11.73 -12.16 -27.85
N GLU A 115 -11.66 -13.21 -27.03
CA GLU A 115 -12.73 -14.20 -26.86
C GLU A 115 -12.79 -14.61 -25.40
N ARG A 116 -14.00 -14.58 -24.84
CA ARG A 116 -14.29 -15.00 -23.48
C ARG A 116 -15.54 -15.84 -23.48
N LYS A 117 -15.51 -17.01 -22.85
CA LYS A 117 -16.66 -17.89 -22.73
C LYS A 117 -16.58 -18.71 -21.47
N LEU A 118 -17.69 -18.86 -20.77
CA LEU A 118 -17.82 -19.75 -19.64
C LEU A 118 -19.19 -20.42 -19.68
N GLU A 119 -19.20 -21.73 -19.75
CA GLU A 119 -20.40 -22.54 -19.80
C GLU A 119 -20.35 -23.65 -18.76
N LEU A 120 -21.40 -23.81 -17.96
CA LEU A 120 -21.68 -25.04 -17.24
C LEU A 120 -22.35 -26.00 -18.23
N LEU A 121 -21.73 -27.14 -18.50
CA LEU A 121 -22.21 -28.15 -19.43
C LEU A 121 -23.10 -29.19 -18.74
N GLU A 122 -22.74 -29.55 -17.53
CA GLU A 122 -23.38 -30.56 -16.69
C GLU A 122 -23.43 -30.09 -15.22
N PRO A 123 -24.44 -30.47 -14.41
CA PRO A 123 -25.61 -31.29 -14.75
C PRO A 123 -26.70 -30.52 -15.49
N THR A 124 -26.71 -29.18 -15.42
CA THR A 124 -27.69 -28.31 -16.07
C THR A 124 -26.94 -27.28 -16.90
N LYS A 125 -27.31 -27.07 -18.14
CA LYS A 125 -26.67 -26.09 -19.00
C LYS A 125 -26.91 -24.66 -18.49
N TYR A 126 -25.81 -23.90 -18.36
CA TYR A 126 -25.83 -22.49 -18.03
C TYR A 126 -24.71 -21.78 -18.82
N VAL A 127 -24.97 -20.60 -19.33
CA VAL A 127 -23.98 -19.75 -20.00
C VAL A 127 -23.81 -18.50 -19.15
N ALA A 128 -22.60 -18.22 -18.71
CA ALA A 128 -22.29 -17.04 -17.92
C ALA A 128 -22.49 -15.76 -18.76
N MET A 129 -23.02 -14.73 -18.14
CA MET A 129 -23.32 -13.46 -18.82
C MET A 129 -22.03 -12.70 -19.17
N LEU A 130 -21.04 -12.75 -18.29
CA LEU A 130 -19.74 -12.07 -18.44
C LEU A 130 -19.88 -10.58 -18.79
N GLN A 131 -20.91 -9.94 -18.32
CA GLN A 131 -21.24 -8.54 -18.58
C GLN A 131 -21.95 -7.95 -17.37
N GLU A 132 -21.60 -6.72 -17.05
CA GLU A 132 -22.25 -5.89 -16.03
C GLU A 132 -23.41 -5.11 -16.65
N SER A 133 -24.46 -4.91 -15.86
CA SER A 133 -25.67 -4.21 -16.34
C SER A 133 -25.53 -2.70 -16.17
N PRO A 134 -25.80 -1.91 -17.22
CA PRO A 134 -25.82 -0.46 -17.06
C PRO A 134 -26.98 -0.01 -16.17
N LEU A 135 -26.76 1.02 -15.39
CA LEU A 135 -27.73 1.58 -14.45
C LEU A 135 -28.34 2.89 -14.98
N ALA A 136 -29.66 3.03 -14.85
CA ALA A 136 -30.35 4.22 -15.35
C ALA A 136 -29.98 5.51 -14.57
N VAL A 137 -29.57 5.38 -13.32
CA VAL A 137 -29.16 6.51 -12.45
C VAL A 137 -27.72 6.95 -12.71
N ASP A 138 -26.94 6.13 -13.40
CA ASP A 138 -25.53 6.36 -13.69
C ASP A 138 -25.30 6.30 -15.21
N PRO A 139 -25.19 7.46 -15.88
CA PRO A 139 -24.97 7.50 -17.33
C PRO A 139 -23.63 6.93 -17.77
N THR A 140 -22.60 6.93 -16.93
CA THR A 140 -21.28 6.41 -17.29
C THR A 140 -21.26 4.90 -17.39
N SER A 141 -22.06 4.19 -16.61
CA SER A 141 -22.24 2.74 -16.71
C SER A 141 -22.79 2.27 -18.08
N GLN A 142 -23.36 3.20 -18.86
CA GLN A 142 -23.92 2.91 -20.19
C GLN A 142 -22.90 2.99 -21.34
N GLN A 143 -21.65 3.33 -21.08
CA GLN A 143 -20.59 3.52 -22.09
C GLN A 143 -19.99 2.20 -22.58
N THR A 144 -20.83 1.22 -22.87
CA THR A 144 -20.45 -0.17 -23.18
C THR A 144 -19.56 -0.35 -24.41
N SER A 145 -19.49 0.63 -25.32
CA SER A 145 -18.62 0.59 -26.49
C SER A 145 -17.17 0.96 -26.22
N GLU A 146 -16.89 1.62 -25.07
CA GLU A 146 -15.56 2.08 -24.67
C GLU A 146 -15.01 1.28 -23.49
N GLN A 147 -15.88 0.64 -22.72
CA GLN A 147 -15.50 -0.18 -21.56
C GLN A 147 -14.75 -1.44 -21.97
N LEU A 148 -13.65 -1.75 -21.31
CA LEU A 148 -13.07 -3.07 -21.40
C LEU A 148 -14.06 -4.11 -20.86
N PRO A 149 -14.27 -5.22 -21.57
CA PRO A 149 -15.06 -6.33 -21.03
C PRO A 149 -14.47 -6.87 -19.73
N THR A 150 -15.26 -7.63 -18.97
CA THR A 150 -14.79 -8.29 -17.74
C THR A 150 -13.75 -9.36 -18.06
N TYR A 151 -12.50 -9.20 -17.63
CA TYR A 151 -11.40 -10.15 -17.86
C TYR A 151 -10.27 -9.93 -16.82
N ASN A 152 -9.33 -10.86 -16.82
CA ASN A 152 -8.05 -10.66 -16.12
C ASN A 152 -6.94 -10.50 -17.16
N ALA A 153 -6.23 -9.37 -17.12
CA ALA A 153 -5.07 -9.14 -17.97
C ALA A 153 -3.94 -10.12 -17.61
N TYR A 154 -3.12 -10.48 -18.61
CA TYR A 154 -2.04 -11.47 -18.53
C TYR A 154 -2.49 -12.90 -18.19
N SER A 155 -3.78 -13.16 -18.28
CA SER A 155 -4.28 -14.53 -18.39
C SER A 155 -3.77 -15.18 -19.67
N ARG A 156 -3.18 -16.38 -19.54
CA ARG A 156 -2.80 -17.18 -20.71
C ARG A 156 -4.01 -17.51 -21.57
N ASP A 157 -3.83 -17.55 -22.89
CA ASP A 157 -4.84 -18.07 -23.80
C ASP A 157 -5.12 -19.55 -23.54
N GLY A 158 -6.39 -19.93 -23.56
CA GLY A 158 -6.81 -21.32 -23.38
C GLY A 158 -8.26 -21.58 -23.80
N ASP A 159 -8.52 -22.84 -24.11
CA ASP A 159 -9.84 -23.40 -24.43
C ASP A 159 -9.92 -24.78 -23.78
N VAL A 160 -10.52 -24.84 -22.59
CA VAL A 160 -10.45 -26.03 -21.71
C VAL A 160 -11.83 -26.43 -21.22
N THR A 161 -12.03 -27.74 -21.13
CA THR A 161 -13.26 -28.34 -20.59
C THR A 161 -12.90 -29.36 -19.52
N ALA A 162 -13.37 -29.15 -18.29
CA ALA A 162 -13.01 -30.01 -17.15
C ALA A 162 -14.05 -29.98 -16.04
N PRO A 163 -13.97 -30.93 -15.08
CA PRO A 163 -14.70 -30.83 -13.81
C PRO A 163 -14.35 -29.55 -13.05
N LEU A 164 -15.31 -29.01 -12.29
CA LEU A 164 -15.15 -27.81 -11.46
C LEU A 164 -14.87 -28.18 -10.01
N VAL A 165 -13.91 -27.50 -9.38
CA VAL A 165 -13.57 -27.63 -7.96
C VAL A 165 -13.53 -26.27 -7.29
N TYR A 166 -14.20 -26.11 -6.15
CA TYR A 166 -14.16 -24.89 -5.34
C TYR A 166 -12.95 -24.94 -4.39
N VAL A 167 -12.16 -23.89 -4.41
CA VAL A 167 -10.87 -23.81 -3.71
C VAL A 167 -10.79 -22.64 -2.72
N ASN A 168 -11.92 -22.17 -2.17
CA ASN A 168 -11.99 -21.03 -1.25
C ASN A 168 -11.30 -19.78 -1.84
N TYR A 169 -10.25 -19.25 -1.21
CA TYR A 169 -9.44 -18.14 -1.72
C TYR A 169 -8.31 -18.59 -2.67
N GLY A 170 -8.08 -19.90 -2.81
CA GLY A 170 -7.04 -20.44 -3.69
C GLY A 170 -5.62 -20.15 -3.23
N VAL A 171 -5.40 -20.01 -1.92
CA VAL A 171 -4.07 -19.90 -1.30
C VAL A 171 -3.55 -21.28 -0.91
N ARG A 172 -2.25 -21.40 -0.58
CA ARG A 172 -1.59 -22.68 -0.29
C ARG A 172 -2.32 -23.52 0.77
N GLU A 173 -2.76 -22.89 1.84
CA GLU A 173 -3.47 -23.54 2.95
C GLU A 173 -4.80 -24.17 2.51
N ASP A 174 -5.45 -23.60 1.51
CA ASP A 174 -6.69 -24.13 0.95
C ASP A 174 -6.43 -25.45 0.23
N TYR A 175 -5.30 -25.60 -0.46
CA TYR A 175 -4.93 -26.85 -1.13
C TYR A 175 -4.52 -27.95 -0.12
N GLU A 176 -3.89 -27.58 1.01
CA GLU A 176 -3.66 -28.51 2.11
C GLU A 176 -5.00 -29.04 2.69
N GLU A 177 -6.02 -28.18 2.76
CA GLU A 177 -7.36 -28.60 3.21
C GLU A 177 -8.06 -29.51 2.18
N LEU A 178 -7.89 -29.24 0.87
CA LEU A 178 -8.38 -30.12 -0.19
C LEU A 178 -7.78 -31.52 -0.09
N ASP A 179 -6.49 -31.63 0.18
CA ASP A 179 -5.83 -32.93 0.39
C ASP A 179 -6.43 -33.68 1.57
N ARG A 180 -6.74 -33.00 2.68
CA ARG A 180 -7.44 -33.58 3.84
C ARG A 180 -8.86 -34.07 3.50
N LEU A 181 -9.55 -33.35 2.61
CA LEU A 181 -10.88 -33.73 2.11
C LEU A 181 -10.79 -34.82 1.01
N GLY A 182 -9.59 -35.22 0.61
CA GLY A 182 -9.37 -36.20 -0.46
C GLY A 182 -9.81 -35.71 -1.84
N VAL A 183 -9.75 -34.39 -2.08
CA VAL A 183 -10.15 -33.75 -3.34
C VAL A 183 -8.92 -33.26 -4.08
N SER A 184 -8.74 -33.71 -5.32
CA SER A 184 -7.66 -33.26 -6.20
C SER A 184 -8.17 -32.28 -7.23
N VAL A 185 -7.37 -31.26 -7.53
CA VAL A 185 -7.62 -30.29 -8.61
C VAL A 185 -6.90 -30.63 -9.91
N LYS A 186 -6.11 -31.72 -9.93
CA LYS A 186 -5.33 -32.12 -11.12
C LYS A 186 -6.24 -32.40 -12.31
N GLY A 187 -6.02 -31.62 -13.40
CA GLY A 187 -6.84 -31.69 -14.60
C GLY A 187 -8.24 -31.06 -14.45
N ALA A 188 -8.52 -30.36 -13.35
CA ALA A 188 -9.78 -29.66 -13.13
C ALA A 188 -9.65 -28.15 -13.47
N ILE A 189 -10.78 -27.46 -13.60
CA ILE A 189 -10.88 -26.02 -13.51
C ILE A 189 -11.23 -25.69 -12.06
N VAL A 190 -10.51 -24.72 -11.47
CA VAL A 190 -10.82 -24.26 -10.11
C VAL A 190 -11.69 -23.00 -10.14
N ILE A 191 -12.54 -22.83 -9.10
CA ILE A 191 -13.24 -21.57 -8.83
C ILE A 191 -12.84 -21.08 -7.44
N ALA A 192 -12.28 -19.85 -7.39
CA ALA A 192 -11.75 -19.21 -6.19
C ALA A 192 -12.48 -17.89 -5.91
N ARG A 193 -12.53 -17.48 -4.62
CA ARG A 193 -12.97 -16.15 -4.23
C ARG A 193 -11.84 -15.13 -4.34
N TYR A 194 -12.15 -13.87 -4.63
CA TYR A 194 -11.25 -12.75 -4.34
C TYR A 194 -10.99 -12.64 -2.83
N GLY A 195 -9.83 -12.08 -2.46
CA GLY A 195 -9.42 -11.93 -1.05
C GLY A 195 -8.28 -12.86 -0.64
N ALA A 196 -7.81 -12.71 0.58
CA ALA A 196 -6.69 -13.40 1.24
C ALA A 196 -5.31 -13.20 0.60
N ALA A 197 -5.19 -13.01 -0.72
CA ALA A 197 -3.95 -12.77 -1.43
C ALA A 197 -4.23 -12.02 -2.75
N TRP A 198 -3.19 -11.53 -3.38
CA TRP A 198 -3.21 -11.02 -4.74
C TRP A 198 -3.92 -11.99 -5.69
N ARG A 199 -4.67 -11.45 -6.65
CA ARG A 199 -5.48 -12.28 -7.55
C ARG A 199 -4.66 -13.22 -8.43
N GLY A 200 -3.43 -12.84 -8.79
CA GLY A 200 -2.50 -13.67 -9.56
C GLY A 200 -2.00 -14.92 -8.83
N ILE A 201 -2.02 -14.91 -7.49
CA ILE A 201 -1.64 -16.09 -6.69
C ILE A 201 -2.61 -17.26 -6.89
N LYS A 202 -3.88 -16.98 -7.14
CA LYS A 202 -4.90 -18.02 -7.30
C LYS A 202 -4.63 -18.93 -8.50
N PRO A 203 -4.41 -18.42 -9.75
CA PRO A 203 -4.02 -19.27 -10.87
C PRO A 203 -2.60 -19.85 -10.72
N LYS A 204 -1.66 -19.17 -10.07
CA LYS A 204 -0.32 -19.68 -9.79
C LYS A 204 -0.39 -20.97 -8.97
N VAL A 205 -0.97 -20.91 -7.78
CA VAL A 205 -1.10 -22.06 -6.89
C VAL A 205 -1.95 -23.16 -7.51
N ALA A 206 -3.04 -22.80 -8.23
CA ALA A 206 -3.85 -23.77 -8.96
C ALA A 206 -3.04 -24.56 -10.00
N ALA A 207 -2.22 -23.87 -10.79
CA ALA A 207 -1.36 -24.49 -11.80
C ALA A 207 -0.29 -25.40 -11.18
N GLU A 208 0.33 -24.99 -10.07
CA GLU A 208 1.28 -25.80 -9.30
C GLU A 208 0.67 -27.13 -8.84
N HIS A 209 -0.64 -27.14 -8.51
CA HIS A 209 -1.40 -28.33 -8.13
C HIS A 209 -2.01 -29.07 -9.34
N GLY A 210 -1.70 -28.64 -10.56
CA GLY A 210 -2.09 -29.31 -11.81
C GLY A 210 -3.50 -28.97 -12.32
N ALA A 211 -4.13 -27.90 -11.85
CA ALA A 211 -5.34 -27.36 -12.47
C ALA A 211 -5.05 -26.82 -13.87
N ILE A 212 -6.06 -26.82 -14.74
CA ILE A 212 -5.92 -26.40 -16.15
C ILE A 212 -6.71 -25.13 -16.50
N GLY A 213 -7.37 -24.52 -15.52
CA GLY A 213 -8.06 -23.23 -15.63
C GLY A 213 -8.46 -22.72 -14.25
N CYS A 214 -8.65 -21.40 -14.16
CA CYS A 214 -9.04 -20.72 -12.92
C CYS A 214 -10.17 -19.73 -13.20
N ILE A 215 -11.21 -19.78 -12.37
CA ILE A 215 -12.30 -18.81 -12.36
C ILE A 215 -12.22 -18.07 -11.03
N ILE A 216 -12.35 -16.74 -11.06
CA ILE A 216 -12.30 -15.93 -9.83
C ILE A 216 -13.60 -15.14 -9.70
N TYR A 217 -14.18 -15.07 -8.49
CA TYR A 217 -15.40 -14.29 -8.25
C TYR A 217 -15.34 -13.55 -6.90
N SER A 218 -16.03 -12.42 -6.80
CA SER A 218 -16.29 -11.75 -5.51
C SER A 218 -17.47 -12.42 -4.83
N ASP A 219 -17.28 -12.97 -3.63
CA ASP A 219 -18.41 -13.52 -2.86
C ASP A 219 -19.16 -12.36 -2.18
N PRO A 220 -20.51 -12.36 -2.16
CA PRO A 220 -21.26 -11.27 -1.52
C PRO A 220 -21.04 -11.16 -0.01
N LYS A 221 -20.35 -12.11 0.64
CA LYS A 221 -19.86 -12.01 2.01
C LYS A 221 -18.73 -11.00 2.15
N ASP A 222 -17.89 -10.84 1.11
CA ASP A 222 -16.66 -10.08 1.20
C ASP A 222 -16.88 -8.61 0.73
N ASP A 223 -17.69 -8.38 -0.31
CA ASP A 223 -17.93 -7.03 -0.87
C ASP A 223 -19.35 -6.78 -1.41
N GLY A 224 -20.32 -7.67 -1.12
CA GLY A 224 -21.69 -7.60 -1.62
C GLY A 224 -22.75 -7.36 -0.54
N TYR A 225 -23.94 -7.87 -0.78
CA TYR A 225 -25.14 -7.61 0.04
C TYR A 225 -25.03 -8.07 1.51
N PHE A 226 -24.07 -8.89 1.84
CA PHE A 226 -23.87 -9.32 3.23
C PHE A 226 -23.29 -8.20 4.09
N GLU A 227 -22.46 -7.33 3.49
CA GLU A 227 -21.88 -6.16 4.14
C GLU A 227 -22.86 -4.98 4.25
N GLY A 228 -23.84 -4.90 3.33
CA GLY A 228 -24.85 -3.84 3.33
C GLY A 228 -25.63 -3.74 2.05
N GLN A 229 -26.26 -2.58 1.83
CA GLN A 229 -27.01 -2.34 0.59
C GLN A 229 -26.05 -2.25 -0.61
N TYR A 230 -26.41 -2.94 -1.69
CA TYR A 230 -25.65 -2.91 -2.92
C TYR A 230 -26.02 -1.71 -3.81
N PHE A 231 -25.12 -1.35 -4.69
CA PHE A 231 -25.26 -0.25 -5.64
C PHE A 231 -26.45 -0.49 -6.59
N PRO A 232 -27.29 0.53 -6.90
CA PRO A 232 -27.09 1.96 -6.56
C PRO A 232 -27.73 2.42 -5.24
N THR A 233 -28.35 1.55 -4.43
CA THR A 233 -28.95 1.95 -3.15
C THR A 233 -27.95 2.05 -2.00
N GLY A 234 -26.82 1.43 -2.13
CA GLY A 234 -25.69 1.45 -1.20
C GLY A 234 -24.37 1.24 -1.92
N PRO A 235 -23.24 1.17 -1.19
CA PRO A 235 -21.92 1.19 -1.81
C PRO A 235 -21.42 -0.18 -2.30
N TYR A 236 -22.10 -1.28 -1.96
CA TYR A 236 -21.56 -2.62 -2.18
C TYR A 236 -21.87 -3.18 -3.57
N ARG A 237 -21.12 -4.22 -3.96
CA ARG A 237 -21.17 -4.85 -5.29
C ARG A 237 -22.55 -5.44 -5.59
N PRO A 238 -23.18 -5.10 -6.73
CA PRO A 238 -24.39 -5.76 -7.22
C PRO A 238 -24.08 -7.16 -7.78
N SER A 239 -25.12 -7.95 -8.03
CA SER A 239 -25.00 -9.38 -8.40
C SER A 239 -24.27 -9.65 -9.69
N ASP A 240 -24.23 -8.70 -10.59
CA ASP A 240 -23.57 -8.75 -11.90
C ASP A 240 -22.25 -7.96 -11.95
N GLY A 241 -21.88 -7.26 -10.86
CA GLY A 241 -20.63 -6.56 -10.76
C GLY A 241 -19.42 -7.51 -10.77
N VAL A 242 -18.40 -7.18 -11.56
CA VAL A 242 -17.20 -8.01 -11.75
C VAL A 242 -15.94 -7.20 -11.45
N GLN A 243 -15.06 -7.75 -10.63
CA GLN A 243 -13.73 -7.19 -10.44
C GLN A 243 -12.83 -7.61 -11.60
N ARG A 244 -12.45 -6.66 -12.46
CA ARG A 244 -11.36 -6.84 -13.45
C ARG A 244 -10.03 -6.93 -12.71
N GLY A 245 -8.94 -6.95 -13.44
CA GLY A 245 -7.61 -6.79 -12.86
C GLY A 245 -6.55 -7.66 -13.53
N SER A 246 -5.29 -7.35 -13.25
CA SER A 246 -4.15 -8.16 -13.67
C SER A 246 -4.04 -9.43 -12.83
N VAL A 247 -3.62 -10.52 -13.46
CA VAL A 247 -3.21 -11.77 -12.79
C VAL A 247 -1.73 -12.07 -13.01
N MET A 248 -0.94 -11.04 -13.29
CA MET A 248 0.52 -11.19 -13.37
C MET A 248 1.07 -11.92 -12.15
N ASP A 249 2.08 -12.76 -12.37
CA ASP A 249 2.85 -13.34 -11.27
C ASP A 249 3.77 -12.28 -10.65
N THR A 250 4.12 -12.45 -9.39
CA THR A 250 4.93 -11.52 -8.58
C THR A 250 6.44 -11.70 -8.77
N GLU A 251 6.89 -12.16 -9.95
CA GLU A 251 8.32 -12.30 -10.28
C GLU A 251 9.01 -10.93 -10.43
N TYR A 252 8.33 -9.99 -11.08
CA TYR A 252 8.68 -8.57 -11.26
C TYR A 252 7.45 -7.78 -11.71
N PRO A 253 7.33 -6.47 -11.40
CA PRO A 253 6.33 -5.59 -11.99
C PRO A 253 6.81 -5.04 -13.34
N GLY A 254 5.99 -4.19 -13.98
CA GLY A 254 6.33 -3.55 -15.25
C GLY A 254 6.04 -4.42 -16.48
N ASP A 255 6.58 -4.03 -17.61
CA ASP A 255 6.37 -4.74 -18.87
C ASP A 255 6.93 -6.18 -18.82
N PRO A 256 6.09 -7.19 -19.04
CA PRO A 256 6.53 -8.58 -19.05
C PRO A 256 7.70 -8.90 -19.99
N LEU A 257 7.92 -8.05 -21.01
CA LEU A 257 8.91 -8.29 -22.05
C LEU A 257 10.24 -7.54 -21.84
N THR A 258 10.31 -6.61 -20.90
CA THR A 258 11.50 -5.77 -20.66
C THR A 258 11.95 -5.71 -19.19
N PRO A 259 11.95 -6.82 -18.41
CA PRO A 259 12.28 -6.77 -16.99
C PRO A 259 13.66 -6.16 -16.73
N GLY A 260 13.71 -5.11 -15.91
CA GLY A 260 14.93 -4.42 -15.50
C GLY A 260 15.45 -3.39 -16.51
N VAL A 261 14.67 -3.06 -17.55
CA VAL A 261 15.05 -2.10 -18.59
C VAL A 261 13.79 -1.38 -19.08
N GLY A 262 13.76 -0.05 -19.01
CA GLY A 262 12.60 0.73 -19.45
C GLY A 262 12.11 0.34 -20.86
N ALA A 263 10.81 0.11 -21.01
CA ALA A 263 10.16 -0.34 -22.26
C ALA A 263 10.13 0.76 -23.35
N THR A 264 11.27 1.41 -23.57
CA THR A 264 11.41 2.40 -24.62
C THR A 264 11.25 1.77 -26.01
N LYS A 265 11.04 2.59 -27.03
CA LYS A 265 10.92 2.11 -28.41
C LYS A 265 12.16 1.31 -28.87
N ALA A 266 13.32 1.55 -28.30
CA ALA A 266 14.57 0.88 -28.62
C ALA A 266 14.86 -0.34 -27.75
N ALA A 267 14.08 -0.59 -26.72
CA ALA A 267 14.30 -1.69 -25.78
C ALA A 267 14.24 -3.06 -26.46
N LYS A 268 15.15 -3.93 -26.04
CA LYS A 268 15.15 -5.33 -26.49
C LYS A 268 14.13 -6.11 -25.68
N ARG A 269 13.12 -6.62 -26.33
CA ARG A 269 12.03 -7.38 -25.71
C ARG A 269 12.27 -8.89 -25.72
N LEU A 270 11.87 -9.54 -24.64
CA LEU A 270 11.78 -10.99 -24.55
C LEU A 270 10.70 -11.51 -25.51
N PRO A 271 10.83 -12.74 -26.03
CA PRO A 271 9.68 -13.45 -26.60
C PRO A 271 8.59 -13.63 -25.52
N ILE A 272 7.33 -13.49 -25.87
CA ILE A 272 6.20 -13.65 -24.95
C ILE A 272 6.21 -15.00 -24.21
N THR A 273 6.76 -16.05 -24.82
CA THR A 273 6.90 -17.38 -24.22
C THR A 273 7.94 -17.46 -23.10
N GLU A 274 8.79 -16.44 -22.98
CA GLU A 274 9.82 -16.33 -21.94
C GLU A 274 9.42 -15.37 -20.82
N ALA A 275 8.30 -14.64 -20.97
CA ALA A 275 7.75 -13.76 -19.94
C ALA A 275 7.22 -14.56 -18.75
N LYS A 276 7.88 -14.46 -17.61
CA LYS A 276 7.58 -15.26 -16.41
C LYS A 276 6.31 -14.82 -15.69
N THR A 277 5.87 -13.59 -15.91
CA THR A 277 4.74 -13.00 -15.20
C THR A 277 3.38 -13.33 -15.83
N ILE A 278 3.36 -13.94 -17.03
CA ILE A 278 2.13 -14.41 -17.67
C ILE A 278 1.71 -15.75 -17.06
N THR A 279 0.43 -15.88 -16.69
CA THR A 279 -0.07 -17.09 -15.99
C THR A 279 0.13 -18.37 -16.81
N ALA A 280 0.28 -19.51 -16.11
CA ALA A 280 0.44 -20.82 -16.74
C ALA A 280 -0.87 -21.41 -17.30
N ILE A 281 -2.04 -20.94 -16.84
CA ILE A 281 -3.39 -21.43 -17.17
C ILE A 281 -4.32 -20.26 -17.48
N PRO A 282 -5.41 -20.47 -18.26
CA PRO A 282 -6.41 -19.45 -18.51
C PRO A 282 -7.17 -19.06 -17.25
N VAL A 283 -7.44 -17.75 -17.09
CA VAL A 283 -8.11 -17.15 -15.94
C VAL A 283 -9.25 -16.26 -16.40
N LEU A 284 -10.40 -16.32 -15.71
CA LEU A 284 -11.55 -15.47 -16.01
C LEU A 284 -12.25 -15.00 -14.74
N PRO A 285 -12.45 -13.70 -14.54
CA PRO A 285 -13.25 -13.17 -13.43
C PRO A 285 -14.74 -13.20 -13.81
N ILE A 286 -15.58 -13.50 -12.84
CA ILE A 286 -17.04 -13.53 -13.01
C ILE A 286 -17.76 -12.85 -11.84
N SER A 287 -18.99 -12.45 -12.06
CA SER A 287 -19.88 -11.96 -11.02
C SER A 287 -20.32 -13.07 -10.05
N TYR A 288 -20.79 -12.71 -8.85
CA TYR A 288 -21.38 -13.71 -7.97
C TYR A 288 -22.73 -14.24 -8.48
N GLY A 289 -23.41 -13.48 -9.35
CA GLY A 289 -24.59 -13.96 -10.06
C GLY A 289 -24.25 -15.11 -11.01
N ASP A 290 -23.17 -15.00 -11.76
CA ASP A 290 -22.65 -16.08 -12.63
C ASP A 290 -22.02 -17.23 -11.81
N ALA A 291 -21.40 -16.95 -10.66
CA ALA A 291 -20.78 -17.98 -9.82
C ALA A 291 -21.81 -18.86 -9.11
N GLN A 292 -22.97 -18.33 -8.74
CA GLN A 292 -23.98 -19.05 -7.98
C GLN A 292 -24.45 -20.35 -8.66
N PRO A 293 -24.85 -20.40 -9.95
CA PRO A 293 -25.25 -21.64 -10.62
C PRO A 293 -24.08 -22.63 -10.76
N LEU A 294 -22.85 -22.17 -10.92
CA LEU A 294 -21.65 -23.01 -10.99
C LEU A 294 -21.39 -23.70 -9.64
N LEU A 295 -21.40 -22.94 -8.56
CA LEU A 295 -21.17 -23.44 -7.19
C LEU A 295 -22.34 -24.35 -6.72
N ALA A 296 -23.58 -24.02 -7.10
CA ALA A 296 -24.74 -24.84 -6.78
C ALA A 296 -24.72 -26.23 -7.48
N ALA A 297 -24.02 -26.35 -8.60
CA ALA A 297 -23.84 -27.59 -9.34
C ALA A 297 -22.80 -28.54 -8.73
N LEU A 298 -21.98 -28.05 -7.79
CA LEU A 298 -20.95 -28.85 -7.15
C LEU A 298 -21.56 -29.91 -6.22
N ALA A 299 -20.93 -31.08 -6.19
CA ALA A 299 -21.24 -32.16 -5.24
C ALA A 299 -20.02 -32.44 -4.34
N GLY A 300 -19.85 -33.64 -3.85
CA GLY A 300 -18.76 -34.04 -2.96
C GLY A 300 -18.89 -33.46 -1.54
N PRO A 301 -17.78 -33.29 -0.81
CA PRO A 301 -17.82 -32.83 0.58
C PRO A 301 -18.43 -31.43 0.70
N VAL A 302 -19.16 -31.22 1.81
CA VAL A 302 -19.56 -29.84 2.20
C VAL A 302 -18.32 -29.10 2.59
N ALA A 303 -18.19 -27.88 2.08
CA ALA A 303 -17.05 -27.02 2.36
C ALA A 303 -16.93 -26.72 3.87
N PRO A 304 -15.69 -26.59 4.40
CA PRO A 304 -15.47 -26.15 5.77
C PRO A 304 -16.25 -24.89 6.11
N GLU A 305 -16.59 -24.68 7.36
CA GLU A 305 -17.37 -23.52 7.77
C GLU A 305 -16.69 -22.19 7.40
N SER A 306 -15.37 -22.11 7.56
CA SER A 306 -14.56 -20.95 7.20
C SER A 306 -14.55 -20.63 5.68
N TRP A 307 -14.89 -21.63 4.85
CA TRP A 307 -14.93 -21.46 3.38
C TRP A 307 -16.28 -20.99 2.86
N ARG A 308 -17.31 -20.96 3.72
CA ARG A 308 -18.66 -20.60 3.29
C ARG A 308 -18.80 -19.10 3.13
N GLY A 309 -19.24 -18.70 1.94
CA GLY A 309 -19.62 -17.34 1.63
C GLY A 309 -21.07 -17.02 2.01
N ALA A 310 -21.68 -16.05 1.35
CA ALA A 310 -23.04 -15.59 1.60
C ALA A 310 -24.05 -15.90 0.47
N LEU A 311 -23.66 -16.66 -0.55
CA LEU A 311 -24.62 -17.13 -1.54
C LEU A 311 -25.67 -18.07 -0.91
N PRO A 312 -26.94 -18.05 -1.34
CA PRO A 312 -28.01 -18.87 -0.78
C PRO A 312 -27.95 -20.33 -1.28
N ILE A 313 -26.80 -20.99 -1.09
CA ILE A 313 -26.49 -22.35 -1.52
C ILE A 313 -25.82 -23.14 -0.40
N THR A 314 -25.75 -24.45 -0.53
CA THR A 314 -24.83 -25.27 0.24
C THR A 314 -23.48 -25.28 -0.47
N TYR A 315 -22.46 -24.60 0.10
CA TYR A 315 -21.11 -24.64 -0.45
C TYR A 315 -20.55 -26.06 -0.38
N ARG A 316 -20.17 -26.61 -1.52
CA ARG A 316 -19.53 -27.91 -1.68
C ARG A 316 -18.22 -27.75 -2.42
N VAL A 317 -17.27 -28.62 -2.14
CA VAL A 317 -15.94 -28.54 -2.72
C VAL A 317 -15.91 -29.07 -4.16
N GLY A 318 -16.74 -30.08 -4.46
CA GLY A 318 -16.74 -30.73 -5.77
C GLY A 318 -15.83 -31.97 -5.81
N PRO A 319 -15.47 -32.47 -7.02
CA PRO A 319 -15.99 -31.98 -8.31
C PRO A 319 -17.46 -32.33 -8.60
N GLY A 320 -17.93 -33.53 -8.29
CA GLY A 320 -19.29 -33.98 -8.60
C GLY A 320 -19.57 -33.96 -10.13
N PRO A 321 -20.84 -33.75 -10.54
CA PRO A 321 -21.22 -33.72 -11.96
C PRO A 321 -20.89 -32.40 -12.65
N ALA A 322 -20.47 -31.35 -11.92
CA ALA A 322 -20.20 -30.04 -12.49
C ALA A 322 -19.02 -30.08 -13.47
N LYS A 323 -19.32 -29.81 -14.75
CA LYS A 323 -18.34 -29.76 -15.83
C LYS A 323 -18.47 -28.42 -16.54
N VAL A 324 -17.38 -27.69 -16.66
CA VAL A 324 -17.37 -26.37 -17.26
C VAL A 324 -16.46 -26.31 -18.48
N HIS A 325 -16.81 -25.42 -19.42
CA HIS A 325 -16.02 -25.05 -20.59
C HIS A 325 -15.62 -23.59 -20.43
N LEU A 326 -14.31 -23.34 -20.38
CA LEU A 326 -13.69 -22.03 -20.22
C LEU A 326 -12.87 -21.70 -21.46
N VAL A 327 -13.15 -20.57 -22.10
CA VAL A 327 -12.34 -20.01 -23.19
C VAL A 327 -11.88 -18.61 -22.78
N MET A 328 -10.59 -18.37 -22.89
CA MET A 328 -9.98 -17.05 -22.78
C MET A 328 -8.93 -16.90 -23.87
N LYS A 329 -9.09 -15.88 -24.73
CA LYS A 329 -8.10 -15.50 -25.76
C LYS A 329 -7.94 -14.00 -25.76
N SER A 330 -6.72 -13.52 -25.90
CA SER A 330 -6.35 -12.10 -25.86
C SER A 330 -5.74 -11.65 -27.20
N ASN A 331 -5.85 -10.36 -27.48
CA ASN A 331 -4.97 -9.66 -28.40
C ASN A 331 -3.74 -9.24 -27.59
N TRP A 332 -2.59 -9.75 -27.96
CA TRP A 332 -1.31 -9.50 -27.28
C TRP A 332 -0.59 -8.35 -27.99
N ASP A 333 -1.11 -7.15 -27.82
CA ASP A 333 -0.60 -5.94 -28.49
C ASP A 333 0.37 -5.17 -27.61
N ILE A 334 1.35 -4.54 -28.25
CA ILE A 334 2.14 -3.47 -27.63
C ILE A 334 1.32 -2.18 -27.71
N LYS A 335 1.18 -1.50 -26.57
CA LYS A 335 0.44 -0.23 -26.44
C LYS A 335 1.34 0.85 -25.89
N PRO A 336 1.21 2.11 -26.35
CA PRO A 336 1.88 3.23 -25.70
C PRO A 336 1.18 3.56 -24.40
N ILE A 337 1.96 3.91 -23.39
CA ILE A 337 1.53 4.55 -22.14
C ILE A 337 2.15 5.95 -22.05
N TYR A 338 1.52 6.84 -21.27
CA TYR A 338 1.78 8.28 -21.28
C TYR A 338 2.00 8.83 -19.86
N ASP A 339 3.21 8.73 -19.34
CA ASP A 339 3.56 9.26 -18.04
C ASP A 339 3.74 10.78 -18.11
N VAL A 340 3.02 11.53 -17.29
CA VAL A 340 3.12 13.00 -17.25
C VAL A 340 4.11 13.39 -16.15
N ILE A 341 5.24 13.94 -16.53
CA ILE A 341 6.28 14.36 -15.61
C ILE A 341 6.31 15.90 -15.53
N ALA A 342 6.16 16.44 -14.32
CA ALA A 342 6.06 17.89 -14.09
C ALA A 342 7.02 18.34 -12.99
N LYS A 343 7.90 19.32 -13.28
CA LYS A 343 9.04 19.67 -12.45
C LYS A 343 9.03 21.15 -12.03
N ILE A 344 9.34 21.39 -10.74
CA ILE A 344 9.72 22.70 -10.21
C ILE A 344 11.19 22.60 -9.76
N PRO A 345 12.13 23.36 -10.37
CA PRO A 345 13.53 23.28 -9.97
C PRO A 345 13.77 23.87 -8.57
N GLY A 346 14.61 23.20 -7.81
CA GLY A 346 15.05 23.65 -6.50
C GLY A 346 15.95 24.90 -6.59
N SER A 347 15.83 25.77 -5.60
CA SER A 347 16.59 27.03 -5.55
C SER A 347 18.00 26.91 -4.92
N GLU A 348 18.21 25.88 -4.08
CA GLU A 348 19.46 25.67 -3.33
C GLU A 348 20.17 24.35 -3.67
N THR A 349 19.39 23.26 -3.76
CA THR A 349 19.87 21.91 -4.05
C THR A 349 19.03 21.27 -5.16
N PRO A 350 19.12 21.78 -6.41
CA PRO A 350 18.29 21.33 -7.53
C PRO A 350 18.56 19.88 -7.96
N ASP A 351 19.64 19.30 -7.51
CA ASP A 351 20.06 17.90 -7.69
C ASP A 351 19.48 16.94 -6.65
N GLN A 352 18.67 17.40 -5.70
CA GLN A 352 17.92 16.57 -4.78
C GLN A 352 16.44 16.63 -5.13
N TRP A 353 15.81 15.45 -5.34
CA TRP A 353 14.46 15.36 -5.89
C TRP A 353 13.46 14.81 -4.86
N VAL A 354 12.42 15.58 -4.60
CA VAL A 354 11.22 15.12 -3.90
C VAL A 354 10.20 14.76 -4.97
N ILE A 355 9.87 13.49 -5.07
CA ILE A 355 9.01 12.94 -6.12
C ILE A 355 7.65 12.62 -5.52
N ARG A 356 6.58 13.05 -6.17
CA ARG A 356 5.19 12.83 -5.83
C ARG A 356 4.50 12.17 -7.02
N GLY A 357 3.75 11.08 -6.79
CA GLY A 357 3.08 10.42 -7.89
C GLY A 357 1.73 9.80 -7.52
N ASN A 358 0.91 9.64 -8.56
CA ASN A 358 -0.36 8.92 -8.56
C ASN A 358 -0.60 8.40 -9.98
N HIS A 359 -1.27 7.27 -10.13
CA HIS A 359 -1.62 6.83 -11.48
C HIS A 359 -2.90 7.49 -12.01
N HIS A 360 -3.13 7.38 -13.31
CA HIS A 360 -4.27 8.01 -13.98
C HIS A 360 -5.03 7.08 -14.93
N ASP A 361 -4.48 5.90 -15.24
CA ASP A 361 -5.21 4.86 -15.93
C ASP A 361 -6.19 4.15 -14.99
N ALA A 362 -7.23 3.54 -15.52
CA ALA A 362 -8.21 2.80 -14.76
C ALA A 362 -8.75 1.62 -15.56
N TRP A 363 -9.27 0.59 -14.89
CA TRP A 363 -9.93 -0.51 -15.59
C TRP A 363 -11.17 -0.06 -16.36
N VAL A 364 -11.87 0.94 -15.86
CA VAL A 364 -13.05 1.53 -16.53
C VAL A 364 -13.04 3.05 -16.32
N ASN A 365 -13.96 3.59 -15.48
CA ASN A 365 -14.06 5.03 -15.21
C ASN A 365 -13.23 5.49 -14.00
N GLY A 366 -12.93 4.61 -13.06
CA GLY A 366 -11.94 4.80 -12.03
C GLY A 366 -12.08 6.04 -11.16
N ALA A 367 -13.29 6.37 -10.70
CA ALA A 367 -13.49 7.60 -9.91
C ALA A 367 -12.89 7.51 -8.51
N GLU A 368 -12.97 6.34 -7.85
CA GLU A 368 -12.22 6.07 -6.63
C GLU A 368 -10.80 5.69 -6.97
N ASP A 369 -10.62 4.72 -7.84
CA ASP A 369 -9.36 4.12 -8.22
C ASP A 369 -9.02 4.38 -9.69
N PRO A 370 -8.09 5.36 -9.98
CA PRO A 370 -7.26 6.16 -9.06
C PRO A 370 -7.61 7.65 -8.99
N VAL A 371 -8.67 8.08 -9.66
CA VAL A 371 -8.91 9.52 -9.89
C VAL A 371 -9.07 10.30 -8.58
N SER A 372 -9.49 9.66 -7.48
CA SER A 372 -9.59 10.31 -6.18
C SER A 372 -8.22 10.81 -5.68
N GLY A 373 -7.16 10.03 -5.82
CA GLY A 373 -5.80 10.47 -5.51
C GLY A 373 -5.21 11.40 -6.55
N MET A 374 -5.54 11.22 -7.83
CA MET A 374 -5.05 12.07 -8.91
C MET A 374 -5.57 13.52 -8.80
N VAL A 375 -6.81 13.73 -8.38
CA VAL A 375 -7.34 15.09 -8.18
C VAL A 375 -6.73 15.78 -6.97
N VAL A 376 -6.27 15.03 -5.98
CA VAL A 376 -5.49 15.54 -4.84
C VAL A 376 -4.15 16.04 -5.35
N GLU A 377 -3.44 15.27 -6.16
CA GLU A 377 -2.15 15.63 -6.75
C GLU A 377 -2.24 16.91 -7.61
N LEU A 378 -3.25 16.99 -8.48
CA LEU A 378 -3.49 18.18 -9.30
C LEU A 378 -3.79 19.43 -8.46
N GLU A 379 -4.52 19.26 -7.37
CA GLU A 379 -4.83 20.38 -6.46
C GLU A 379 -3.61 20.83 -5.65
N GLU A 380 -2.77 19.90 -5.19
CA GLU A 380 -1.48 20.18 -4.58
C GLU A 380 -0.61 21.01 -5.54
N ALA A 381 -0.45 20.56 -6.79
CA ALA A 381 0.32 21.24 -7.80
C ALA A 381 -0.20 22.66 -8.10
N ARG A 382 -1.53 22.82 -8.18
CA ARG A 382 -2.16 24.13 -8.35
C ARG A 382 -1.80 25.07 -7.19
N VAL A 383 -1.92 24.60 -5.96
CA VAL A 383 -1.63 25.41 -4.77
C VAL A 383 -0.15 25.76 -4.69
N LEU A 384 0.76 24.84 -4.95
CA LEU A 384 2.20 25.12 -5.00
C LEU A 384 2.52 26.18 -6.06
N GLY A 385 1.90 26.07 -7.25
CA GLY A 385 2.04 27.09 -8.29
C GLY A 385 1.56 28.47 -7.85
N ASP A 386 0.52 28.56 -7.04
CA ASP A 386 0.03 29.81 -6.48
C ASP A 386 0.96 30.36 -5.37
N LEU A 387 1.58 29.50 -4.57
CA LEU A 387 2.59 29.91 -3.57
C LEU A 387 3.88 30.42 -4.26
N ILE A 388 4.30 29.80 -5.36
CA ILE A 388 5.45 30.29 -6.15
C ILE A 388 5.21 31.71 -6.65
N LYS A 389 4.01 32.00 -7.15
CA LYS A 389 3.62 33.37 -7.57
C LYS A 389 3.65 34.36 -6.40
N GLN A 390 3.47 33.90 -5.16
CA GLN A 390 3.56 34.68 -3.93
C GLN A 390 4.99 34.80 -3.39
N GLY A 391 5.99 34.13 -4.01
CA GLY A 391 7.40 34.23 -3.67
C GLY A 391 7.98 33.01 -2.92
N TRP A 392 7.20 31.94 -2.67
CA TRP A 392 7.76 30.69 -2.19
C TRP A 392 8.69 30.06 -3.24
N LYS A 393 9.77 29.45 -2.78
CA LYS A 393 10.74 28.78 -3.65
C LYS A 393 11.22 27.52 -2.91
N PRO A 394 10.97 26.31 -3.44
CA PRO A 394 11.49 25.10 -2.82
C PRO A 394 13.02 25.10 -2.87
N LYS A 395 13.68 24.59 -1.83
CA LYS A 395 15.14 24.41 -1.83
C LYS A 395 15.54 23.24 -2.72
N ARG A 396 14.77 22.15 -2.71
CA ARG A 396 14.95 20.94 -3.54
C ARG A 396 14.01 20.95 -4.72
N THR A 397 14.38 20.26 -5.78
CA THR A 397 13.51 20.05 -6.93
C THR A 397 12.31 19.18 -6.51
N ILE A 398 11.12 19.61 -6.92
CA ILE A 398 9.88 18.84 -6.77
C ILE A 398 9.48 18.30 -8.13
N ILE A 399 9.16 17.01 -8.20
CA ILE A 399 8.69 16.32 -9.40
C ILE A 399 7.33 15.70 -9.11
N TYR A 400 6.31 16.07 -9.87
CA TYR A 400 4.99 15.44 -9.87
C TYR A 400 4.90 14.49 -11.06
N CYS A 401 4.34 13.31 -10.83
CA CYS A 401 4.28 12.23 -11.81
C CYS A 401 2.87 11.64 -11.87
N ALA A 402 2.15 11.85 -12.98
CA ALA A 402 0.92 11.12 -13.23
C ALA A 402 1.26 9.89 -14.09
N TRP A 403 1.21 8.71 -13.45
CA TRP A 403 1.61 7.43 -14.05
C TRP A 403 0.48 6.84 -14.89
N ASP A 404 0.84 6.19 -15.99
CA ASP A 404 -0.06 5.43 -16.82
C ASP A 404 0.25 3.92 -16.70
N GLY A 405 -0.78 3.09 -16.73
CA GLY A 405 -0.60 1.63 -16.72
C GLY A 405 -0.24 1.01 -15.38
N GLU A 406 -0.62 1.62 -14.27
CA GLU A 406 -0.52 1.00 -12.94
C GLU A 406 -1.32 -0.30 -12.87
N GLU A 407 -2.58 -0.22 -13.27
CA GLU A 407 -3.60 -1.26 -13.13
C GLU A 407 -3.23 -2.62 -13.74
N PRO A 408 -2.59 -2.68 -14.91
CA PRO A 408 -2.12 -3.96 -15.42
C PRO A 408 -0.87 -4.52 -14.74
N GLY A 409 -0.10 -3.71 -14.00
CA GLY A 409 1.08 -4.22 -13.32
C GLY A 409 2.19 -3.19 -13.09
N LEU A 410 1.85 -1.97 -12.65
CA LEU A 410 2.77 -0.88 -12.35
C LEU A 410 3.63 -0.51 -13.56
N LEU A 411 3.05 -0.48 -14.78
CA LEU A 411 3.84 -0.36 -16.01
C LEU A 411 4.60 0.97 -16.06
N GLY A 412 3.91 2.12 -16.01
CA GLY A 412 4.52 3.43 -16.18
C GLY A 412 5.59 3.73 -15.14
N SER A 413 5.27 3.61 -13.87
CA SER A 413 6.21 3.86 -12.80
C SER A 413 7.43 2.94 -12.83
N THR A 414 7.24 1.66 -13.18
CA THR A 414 8.35 0.70 -13.29
C THR A 414 9.25 1.04 -14.45
N GLU A 415 8.69 1.24 -15.65
CA GLU A 415 9.48 1.55 -16.84
C GLU A 415 10.24 2.86 -16.69
N TRP A 416 9.63 3.85 -16.04
CA TRP A 416 10.29 5.12 -15.75
C TRP A 416 11.43 4.96 -14.74
N VAL A 417 11.22 4.18 -13.66
CA VAL A 417 12.27 3.92 -12.67
C VAL A 417 13.42 3.13 -13.27
N GLU A 418 13.16 2.14 -14.12
CA GLU A 418 14.19 1.35 -14.80
C GLU A 418 15.00 2.19 -15.81
N GLU A 419 14.37 3.10 -16.55
CA GLU A 419 15.04 4.00 -17.48
C GLU A 419 15.92 5.03 -16.73
N HIS A 420 15.42 5.53 -15.57
CA HIS A 420 16.09 6.57 -14.77
C HIS A 420 16.82 6.04 -13.53
N ASP A 421 17.06 4.72 -13.41
CA ASP A 421 17.63 4.08 -12.20
C ASP A 421 18.90 4.74 -11.68
N ALA A 422 19.82 5.11 -12.59
CA ALA A 422 21.08 5.75 -12.23
C ALA A 422 20.89 7.16 -11.65
N GLU A 423 19.96 7.93 -12.21
CA GLU A 423 19.63 9.30 -11.76
C GLU A 423 18.90 9.25 -10.42
N LEU A 424 17.94 8.34 -10.27
CA LEU A 424 17.17 8.14 -9.04
C LEU A 424 18.08 7.75 -7.88
N LYS A 425 19.01 6.84 -8.08
CA LYS A 425 20.01 6.46 -7.08
C LYS A 425 20.88 7.62 -6.62
N GLN A 426 21.11 8.59 -7.49
CA GLN A 426 21.93 9.75 -7.19
C GLN A 426 21.13 10.92 -6.59
N HIS A 427 19.90 11.14 -7.04
CA HIS A 427 19.17 12.38 -6.82
C HIS A 427 17.87 12.23 -6.01
N ALA A 428 17.18 11.10 -6.09
CA ALA A 428 15.87 10.96 -5.43
C ALA A 428 16.00 10.91 -3.90
N VAL A 429 15.29 11.78 -3.22
CA VAL A 429 15.25 11.87 -1.76
C VAL A 429 14.14 10.99 -1.21
N VAL A 430 12.96 11.11 -1.79
CA VAL A 430 11.74 10.41 -1.36
C VAL A 430 10.78 10.31 -2.53
N TYR A 431 10.02 9.24 -2.57
CA TYR A 431 8.81 9.10 -3.38
C TYR A 431 7.57 9.11 -2.48
N ILE A 432 6.60 9.94 -2.79
CA ILE A 432 5.36 10.10 -2.03
C ILE A 432 4.19 9.73 -2.92
N ASN A 433 3.52 8.64 -2.59
CA ASN A 433 2.40 8.08 -3.33
C ASN A 433 1.06 8.44 -2.67
N SER A 434 0.07 8.66 -3.49
CA SER A 434 -1.32 8.33 -3.19
C SER A 434 -1.84 7.48 -4.34
N ASP A 435 -3.00 6.91 -4.17
CA ASP A 435 -3.63 6.06 -5.17
C ASP A 435 -5.12 6.36 -5.11
N SER A 436 -5.87 5.57 -4.39
CA SER A 436 -7.26 5.82 -4.10
C SER A 436 -7.47 6.36 -2.68
N SER A 437 -8.47 7.22 -2.55
CA SER A 437 -8.87 7.82 -1.28
C SER A 437 -10.39 7.94 -1.21
N SER A 438 -10.92 7.70 -0.04
CA SER A 438 -12.35 7.87 0.23
C SER A 438 -12.58 8.19 1.71
N ARG A 439 -13.82 8.36 2.10
CA ARG A 439 -14.19 8.69 3.47
C ARG A 439 -13.68 7.67 4.49
N GLY A 440 -13.07 8.16 5.59
CA GLY A 440 -12.69 7.29 6.70
C GLY A 440 -11.50 7.76 7.50
N TYR A 441 -10.54 6.90 7.68
CA TYR A 441 -9.37 7.10 8.54
C TYR A 441 -8.12 7.22 7.68
N ILE A 442 -7.21 8.10 8.10
CA ILE A 442 -5.89 8.15 7.47
C ILE A 442 -5.20 6.78 7.60
N TYR A 443 -4.60 6.30 6.52
CA TYR A 443 -3.63 5.24 6.53
C TYR A 443 -2.32 5.73 5.95
N VAL A 444 -1.23 5.30 6.54
CA VAL A 444 0.12 5.58 6.04
C VAL A 444 0.95 4.31 6.13
N SER A 445 1.65 4.03 5.06
CA SER A 445 2.66 2.98 4.98
C SER A 445 3.90 3.52 4.28
N GLY A 446 5.07 2.97 4.59
CA GLY A 446 6.30 3.43 3.95
C GLY A 446 7.56 3.12 4.72
N SER A 447 8.62 3.82 4.33
CA SER A 447 9.92 3.77 4.99
C SER A 447 9.82 4.27 6.41
N HIS A 448 10.14 3.44 7.39
CA HIS A 448 9.99 3.77 8.82
C HIS A 448 10.91 4.90 9.28
N THR A 449 11.92 5.27 8.49
CA THR A 449 12.73 6.49 8.73
C THR A 449 11.91 7.78 8.63
N LEU A 450 10.74 7.75 7.98
CA LEU A 450 9.79 8.86 7.82
C LEU A 450 8.65 8.87 8.85
N GLU A 451 8.58 7.87 9.73
CA GLU A 451 7.48 7.70 10.71
C GLU A 451 7.29 8.95 11.59
N LYS A 452 8.38 9.54 12.05
CA LYS A 452 8.35 10.76 12.86
C LYS A 452 7.75 11.94 12.09
N LEU A 453 8.22 12.20 10.88
CA LEU A 453 7.69 13.27 10.00
C LEU A 453 6.19 13.15 9.81
N VAL A 454 5.72 11.96 9.43
CA VAL A 454 4.30 11.68 9.19
C VAL A 454 3.48 11.94 10.46
N ASN A 455 3.92 11.41 11.61
CA ASN A 455 3.21 11.63 12.89
C ASN A 455 3.14 13.11 13.30
N GLU A 456 4.17 13.90 13.04
CA GLU A 456 4.12 15.35 13.30
C GLU A 456 3.04 16.01 12.46
N LEU A 457 2.99 15.71 11.15
CA LEU A 457 2.00 16.25 10.22
C LEU A 457 0.57 15.80 10.53
N GLU A 458 0.35 14.52 10.75
CA GLU A 458 -0.98 13.99 11.11
C GLU A 458 -1.57 14.65 12.36
N LYS A 459 -0.75 15.10 13.30
CA LYS A 459 -1.19 15.84 14.50
C LYS A 459 -1.66 17.27 14.18
N GLU A 460 -1.14 17.85 13.09
CA GLU A 460 -1.46 19.22 12.68
C GLU A 460 -2.70 19.30 11.76
N ILE A 461 -3.02 18.21 11.03
CA ILE A 461 -4.17 18.19 10.10
C ILE A 461 -5.45 17.83 10.86
N PRO A 462 -6.51 18.68 10.77
CA PRO A 462 -7.79 18.40 11.39
C PRO A 462 -8.54 17.29 10.65
N ASP A 463 -9.19 16.41 11.40
CA ASP A 463 -10.10 15.42 10.81
C ASP A 463 -11.33 16.11 10.21
N PRO A 464 -11.76 15.71 8.98
CA PRO A 464 -12.87 16.35 8.29
C PRO A 464 -14.21 16.33 9.05
N GLU A 465 -14.46 15.33 9.86
CA GLU A 465 -15.76 15.12 10.54
C GLU A 465 -15.69 15.23 12.06
N LYS A 466 -14.50 15.01 12.65
CA LYS A 466 -14.34 14.98 14.10
C LYS A 466 -13.53 16.18 14.58
N LYS A 467 -13.85 16.71 15.75
CA LYS A 467 -13.12 17.83 16.38
C LYS A 467 -11.81 17.34 17.01
N MET A 468 -10.95 16.75 16.20
CA MET A 468 -9.64 16.26 16.60
C MET A 468 -8.72 16.19 15.37
N SER A 469 -7.43 15.87 15.54
CA SER A 469 -6.54 15.62 14.40
C SER A 469 -6.76 14.23 13.79
N ILE A 470 -6.37 14.07 12.52
CA ILE A 470 -6.42 12.77 11.83
C ILE A 470 -5.59 11.72 12.59
N TRP A 471 -4.43 12.10 13.17
CA TRP A 471 -3.63 11.25 14.05
C TRP A 471 -4.44 10.71 15.23
N LYS A 472 -5.15 11.59 15.92
CA LYS A 472 -5.93 11.19 17.11
C LYS A 472 -7.07 10.25 16.77
N ARG A 473 -7.73 10.47 15.63
CA ARG A 473 -8.79 9.57 15.13
C ARG A 473 -8.21 8.20 14.77
N ALA A 474 -7.06 8.16 14.10
CA ALA A 474 -6.37 6.91 13.77
C ALA A 474 -5.94 6.14 15.02
N GLN A 475 -5.37 6.83 16.04
CA GLN A 475 -5.04 6.23 17.34
C GLN A 475 -6.27 5.57 17.98
N MET A 476 -7.39 6.28 18.04
CA MET A 476 -8.63 5.77 18.63
C MET A 476 -9.15 4.52 17.90
N ARG A 477 -9.08 4.52 16.55
CA ARG A 477 -9.45 3.34 15.74
C ARG A 477 -8.57 2.13 16.07
N ARG A 478 -7.25 2.33 16.17
CA ARG A 478 -6.30 1.25 16.50
C ARG A 478 -6.56 0.70 17.91
N ILE A 479 -6.79 1.58 18.91
CA ILE A 479 -7.17 1.15 20.27
C ILE A 479 -8.46 0.34 20.27
N ALA A 480 -9.47 0.74 19.48
CA ALA A 480 -10.75 0.03 19.39
C ALA A 480 -10.61 -1.37 18.76
N ARG A 481 -9.65 -1.54 17.85
CA ARG A 481 -9.40 -2.81 17.12
C ARG A 481 -8.36 -3.71 17.79
N ALA A 482 -7.57 -3.19 18.72
CA ALA A 482 -6.52 -3.92 19.40
C ALA A 482 -7.08 -5.15 20.13
N ALA A 483 -6.43 -6.31 19.96
CA ALA A 483 -6.90 -7.57 20.50
C ALA A 483 -6.67 -7.66 22.02
N THR A 484 -5.53 -7.15 22.53
CA THR A 484 -5.13 -7.30 23.92
C THR A 484 -5.15 -5.98 24.70
N ALA A 485 -5.11 -6.06 26.03
CA ALA A 485 -5.02 -4.89 26.90
C ALA A 485 -3.63 -4.23 26.80
N GLU A 486 -2.59 -5.04 26.63
CA GLU A 486 -1.20 -4.63 26.48
C GLU A 486 -1.03 -3.81 25.21
N GLU A 487 -1.58 -4.27 24.09
CA GLU A 487 -1.58 -3.54 22.81
C GLU A 487 -2.30 -2.19 22.93
N ARG A 488 -3.48 -2.17 23.59
CA ARG A 488 -4.20 -0.92 23.86
C ARG A 488 -3.40 0.05 24.72
N GLN A 489 -2.64 -0.46 25.69
CA GLN A 489 -1.79 0.38 26.54
C GLN A 489 -0.60 0.93 25.75
N GLU A 490 0.08 0.09 24.94
CA GLU A 490 1.15 0.54 24.06
C GLU A 490 0.69 1.69 23.15
N LEU A 491 -0.46 1.52 22.48
CA LEU A 491 -1.04 2.55 21.61
C LEU A 491 -1.37 3.86 22.35
N ARG A 492 -1.64 3.83 23.66
CA ARG A 492 -1.86 5.04 24.46
C ARG A 492 -0.57 5.73 24.89
N ASP A 493 0.46 4.94 25.17
CA ASP A 493 1.72 5.42 25.72
C ASP A 493 2.68 5.95 24.64
N ARG A 494 2.53 5.47 23.39
CA ARG A 494 3.34 5.95 22.27
C ARG A 494 2.97 7.38 21.87
N SER A 495 3.99 8.22 21.70
CA SER A 495 3.85 9.56 21.14
C SER A 495 3.68 9.55 19.62
N GLU A 496 4.07 8.47 18.96
CA GLU A 496 4.06 8.26 17.51
C GLU A 496 3.42 6.91 17.20
N LEU A 497 2.52 6.90 16.19
CA LEU A 497 1.91 5.68 15.68
C LEU A 497 2.86 5.05 14.66
N ARG A 498 3.07 3.74 14.76
CA ARG A 498 3.81 3.01 13.71
C ARG A 498 3.09 3.09 12.39
N ILE A 499 3.82 3.36 11.31
CA ILE A 499 3.28 3.24 9.95
C ILE A 499 3.35 1.77 9.48
N GLY A 500 2.64 1.44 8.38
CA GLY A 500 2.72 0.13 7.75
C GLY A 500 3.99 -0.03 6.92
N ALA A 501 4.37 -1.25 6.62
CA ALA A 501 5.35 -1.54 5.57
C ALA A 501 4.65 -1.58 4.20
N LEU A 502 5.42 -1.38 3.11
CA LEU A 502 4.93 -1.41 1.73
C LEU A 502 5.31 -2.73 1.04
N GLY A 503 4.38 -3.26 0.22
CA GLY A 503 4.60 -4.35 -0.73
C GLY A 503 4.65 -3.80 -2.16
N ASP A 504 3.76 -4.31 -3.06
CA ASP A 504 3.69 -3.88 -4.47
C ASP A 504 2.28 -3.42 -4.90
N GLY A 505 1.49 -2.92 -3.99
CA GLY A 505 0.10 -2.57 -4.26
C GLY A 505 -0.11 -1.21 -4.95
N SER A 506 0.94 -0.48 -5.35
CA SER A 506 0.89 0.74 -6.16
C SER A 506 2.29 1.22 -6.58
N ASP A 507 2.39 2.34 -7.27
CA ASP A 507 3.57 2.94 -7.92
C ASP A 507 4.79 3.24 -7.03
N TYR A 508 4.68 3.08 -5.73
CA TYR A 508 5.83 3.18 -4.81
C TYR A 508 6.79 1.98 -4.91
N ALA A 509 6.33 0.83 -5.41
CA ALA A 509 7.10 -0.41 -5.42
C ALA A 509 8.43 -0.30 -6.21
N PRO A 510 8.48 0.20 -7.46
CA PRO A 510 9.74 0.33 -8.17
C PRO A 510 10.72 1.29 -7.49
N PHE A 511 10.23 2.35 -6.84
CA PHE A 511 11.08 3.28 -6.11
C PHE A 511 11.70 2.64 -4.86
N LEU A 512 10.89 1.97 -4.04
CA LEU A 512 11.35 1.36 -2.79
C LEU A 512 12.11 0.06 -3.03
N ASP A 513 11.47 -0.89 -3.71
CA ASP A 513 11.94 -2.27 -3.77
C ASP A 513 13.08 -2.47 -4.79
N HIS A 514 13.16 -1.63 -5.83
CA HIS A 514 14.20 -1.72 -6.85
C HIS A 514 15.27 -0.62 -6.70
N ALA A 515 14.88 0.64 -6.71
CA ALA A 515 15.84 1.76 -6.65
C ALA A 515 16.33 2.08 -5.23
N GLY A 516 15.67 1.58 -4.17
CA GLY A 516 16.02 1.87 -2.78
C GLY A 516 15.77 3.33 -2.39
N VAL A 517 14.74 3.94 -2.96
CA VAL A 517 14.31 5.29 -2.62
C VAL A 517 13.28 5.21 -1.49
N ALA A 518 13.48 5.97 -0.42
CA ALA A 518 12.51 6.05 0.66
C ALA A 518 11.13 6.42 0.12
N ALA A 519 10.10 5.68 0.51
CA ALA A 519 8.76 5.86 -0.05
C ALA A 519 7.68 5.96 1.03
N LEU A 520 6.61 6.68 0.72
CA LEU A 520 5.37 6.77 1.51
C LEU A 520 4.17 6.49 0.60
N ASN A 521 3.15 5.84 1.13
CA ASN A 521 1.81 5.75 0.54
C ASN A 521 0.78 6.23 1.56
N LEU A 522 -0.03 7.23 1.16
CA LEU A 522 -0.98 7.90 2.03
C LEU A 522 -2.38 7.96 1.39
N GLY A 523 -3.40 7.77 2.20
CA GLY A 523 -4.80 7.91 1.77
C GLY A 523 -5.76 7.83 2.94
N PHE A 524 -7.03 8.08 2.66
CA PHE A 524 -8.12 7.87 3.61
C PHE A 524 -9.00 6.70 3.17
N GLY A 525 -9.65 6.03 4.12
CA GLY A 525 -10.58 4.96 3.81
C GLY A 525 -11.13 4.22 5.02
N GLY A 526 -11.95 3.22 4.75
CA GLY A 526 -12.46 2.28 5.76
C GLY A 526 -13.77 2.68 6.43
N GLU A 527 -14.51 3.65 5.90
CA GLU A 527 -15.91 3.93 6.23
C GLU A 527 -16.85 3.73 5.01
N ALA A 528 -16.32 3.87 3.80
CA ALA A 528 -17.02 3.61 2.56
C ALA A 528 -16.38 2.44 1.81
N ASN A 529 -16.30 1.29 2.44
CA ASN A 529 -15.80 0.10 1.75
C ASN A 529 -16.80 -0.29 0.66
N GLY A 530 -16.55 0.19 -0.56
CA GLY A 530 -17.39 -0.11 -1.69
C GLY A 530 -17.05 -1.44 -2.33
N GLY A 531 -18.05 -2.16 -2.77
CA GLY A 531 -17.87 -3.35 -3.60
C GLY A 531 -17.76 -3.02 -5.09
N VAL A 532 -17.44 -1.79 -5.47
CA VAL A 532 -17.42 -1.37 -6.88
C VAL A 532 -16.02 -1.43 -7.51
N TYR A 533 -15.01 -1.70 -6.72
CA TYR A 533 -13.60 -1.80 -7.14
C TYR A 533 -13.42 -2.58 -8.44
N HIS A 534 -12.79 -1.96 -9.45
CA HIS A 534 -12.52 -2.50 -10.78
C HIS A 534 -13.76 -2.91 -11.60
N SER A 535 -14.93 -2.37 -11.27
CA SER A 535 -16.17 -2.59 -12.04
C SER A 535 -16.58 -1.34 -12.81
N ILE A 536 -17.59 -1.45 -13.67
CA ILE A 536 -18.17 -0.27 -14.35
C ILE A 536 -18.84 0.71 -13.39
N TYR A 537 -18.98 0.34 -12.12
CA TYR A 537 -19.66 1.10 -11.08
C TYR A 537 -18.71 1.94 -10.25
N ASP A 538 -17.38 1.83 -10.43
CA ASP A 538 -16.41 2.79 -9.93
C ASP A 538 -16.45 4.05 -10.81
N ASP A 539 -17.35 4.95 -10.48
CA ASP A 539 -17.66 6.13 -11.27
C ASP A 539 -17.96 7.36 -10.41
N PHE A 540 -18.09 8.50 -11.08
CA PHE A 540 -18.36 9.78 -10.41
C PHE A 540 -19.66 9.78 -9.62
N TYR A 541 -20.70 9.02 -10.06
CA TYR A 541 -21.96 8.92 -9.33
C TYR A 541 -21.75 8.20 -8.00
N TRP A 542 -21.11 7.01 -8.04
CA TRP A 542 -20.82 6.25 -6.82
C TRP A 542 -19.96 7.07 -5.85
N TYR A 543 -18.88 7.66 -6.33
CA TYR A 543 -17.95 8.41 -5.49
C TYR A 543 -18.61 9.59 -4.78
N THR A 544 -19.42 10.35 -5.51
CA THR A 544 -20.11 11.52 -4.96
C THR A 544 -21.33 11.18 -4.07
N HIS A 545 -21.72 9.92 -3.99
CA HIS A 545 -22.79 9.46 -3.10
C HIS A 545 -22.26 8.67 -1.89
N PHE A 546 -21.18 7.89 -2.07
CA PHE A 546 -20.70 6.96 -1.06
C PHE A 546 -19.21 7.15 -0.71
N GLY A 547 -18.37 7.53 -1.65
CA GLY A 547 -16.93 7.74 -1.45
C GLY A 547 -16.63 8.95 -0.55
N ASP A 548 -16.50 10.16 -1.12
CA ASP A 548 -16.45 11.44 -0.40
C ASP A 548 -17.37 12.47 -1.04
N PRO A 549 -18.65 12.52 -0.67
CA PRO A 549 -19.65 13.39 -1.31
C PRO A 549 -19.30 14.88 -1.34
N ASN A 550 -18.49 15.34 -0.40
CA ASN A 550 -18.13 16.74 -0.23
C ASN A 550 -16.66 17.05 -0.52
N PHE A 551 -15.86 16.05 -0.88
CA PHE A 551 -14.40 16.17 -1.13
C PHE A 551 -13.65 16.76 0.07
N LEU A 552 -14.09 16.46 1.27
CA LEU A 552 -13.44 16.94 2.50
C LEU A 552 -12.26 16.05 2.91
N TYR A 553 -12.33 14.76 2.62
CA TYR A 553 -11.23 13.83 2.85
C TYR A 553 -10.11 14.03 1.82
N GLU A 554 -10.46 14.30 0.56
CA GLU A 554 -9.49 14.69 -0.47
C GLU A 554 -8.83 16.02 -0.13
N LYS A 555 -9.57 16.98 0.43
CA LYS A 555 -8.98 18.22 0.93
C LYS A 555 -7.98 17.94 2.07
N ALA A 556 -8.33 17.07 3.01
CA ALA A 556 -7.46 16.71 4.12
C ALA A 556 -6.22 15.94 3.62
N LEU A 557 -6.39 15.09 2.60
CA LEU A 557 -5.28 14.40 1.96
C LEU A 557 -4.33 15.37 1.24
N ALA A 558 -4.87 16.33 0.47
CA ALA A 558 -4.07 17.40 -0.15
C ALA A 558 -3.30 18.22 0.89
N GLN A 559 -3.93 18.53 2.02
CA GLN A 559 -3.26 19.21 3.14
C GLN A 559 -2.11 18.36 3.69
N MET A 560 -2.33 17.05 3.89
CA MET A 560 -1.33 16.14 4.45
C MET A 560 -0.17 15.91 3.47
N VAL A 561 -0.46 15.49 2.24
CA VAL A 561 0.55 15.13 1.25
C VAL A 561 1.32 16.35 0.77
N GLY A 562 0.64 17.43 0.41
CA GLY A 562 1.30 18.65 -0.05
C GLY A 562 2.18 19.30 1.03
N THR A 563 1.76 19.25 2.32
CA THR A 563 2.63 19.69 3.42
C THR A 563 3.84 18.76 3.58
N THR A 564 3.67 17.44 3.35
CA THR A 564 4.80 16.49 3.35
C THR A 564 5.80 16.83 2.25
N VAL A 565 5.32 17.11 1.04
CA VAL A 565 6.17 17.54 -0.10
C VAL A 565 6.93 18.82 0.23
N MET A 566 6.26 19.84 0.75
CA MET A 566 6.88 21.11 1.16
C MET A 566 7.96 20.89 2.23
N ARG A 567 7.62 20.14 3.29
CA ARG A 567 8.54 19.88 4.40
C ARG A 567 9.78 19.09 3.96
N MET A 568 9.64 18.15 3.04
CA MET A 568 10.77 17.44 2.45
C MET A 568 11.58 18.33 1.51
N ALA A 569 10.92 19.20 0.75
CA ALA A 569 11.59 20.10 -0.19
C ALA A 569 12.40 21.20 0.52
N ASP A 570 11.92 21.72 1.66
CA ASP A 570 12.50 22.90 2.30
C ASP A 570 13.33 22.61 3.57
N ALA A 571 13.34 21.35 4.04
CA ALA A 571 14.12 20.97 5.23
C ALA A 571 15.61 21.31 5.11
N ASP A 572 16.18 21.94 6.15
CA ASP A 572 17.62 22.18 6.24
C ASP A 572 18.39 20.86 6.38
N LEU A 573 17.85 19.97 7.19
CA LEU A 573 18.28 18.58 7.35
C LEU A 573 17.12 17.67 6.95
N LEU A 574 17.35 16.72 6.07
CA LEU A 574 16.32 15.76 5.67
C LEU A 574 15.70 15.09 6.91
N PRO A 575 14.36 15.08 7.03
CA PRO A 575 13.69 14.67 8.26
C PRO A 575 13.56 13.16 8.41
N PHE A 576 14.62 12.41 8.14
CA PHE A 576 14.72 10.98 8.40
C PHE A 576 15.10 10.72 9.86
N ASP A 577 14.39 9.82 10.54
CA ASP A 577 14.76 9.33 11.88
C ASP A 577 15.02 7.82 11.85
N PRO A 578 16.30 7.39 11.83
CA PRO A 578 16.64 5.97 11.80
C PRO A 578 16.18 5.21 13.04
N SER A 579 15.79 5.89 14.13
CA SER A 579 15.44 5.20 15.40
C SER A 579 14.12 4.43 15.29
N ASP A 580 13.14 4.95 14.52
CA ASP A 580 11.86 4.30 14.33
C ASP A 580 12.01 3.08 13.41
N SER A 581 12.83 3.22 12.37
CA SER A 581 13.21 2.11 11.49
C SER A 581 13.95 1.00 12.26
N ALA A 582 14.94 1.35 13.08
CA ALA A 582 15.69 0.38 13.87
C ALA A 582 14.82 -0.37 14.90
N ASP A 583 13.87 0.32 15.56
CA ASP A 583 12.90 -0.30 16.47
C ASP A 583 12.00 -1.29 15.72
N THR A 584 11.54 -0.91 14.53
CA THR A 584 10.69 -1.76 13.68
C THR A 584 11.45 -2.97 13.15
N VAL A 585 12.69 -2.81 12.66
CA VAL A 585 13.53 -3.94 12.21
C VAL A 585 13.77 -4.92 13.36
N LYS A 586 14.06 -4.44 14.58
CA LYS A 586 14.22 -5.31 15.74
C LYS A 586 12.95 -6.12 16.04
N ARG A 587 11.78 -5.53 15.88
CA ARG A 587 10.49 -6.24 15.99
C ARG A 587 10.36 -7.31 14.92
N TYR A 588 10.69 -7.03 13.65
CA TYR A 588 10.66 -8.02 12.57
C TYR A 588 11.55 -9.23 12.84
N VAL A 589 12.76 -8.99 13.36
CA VAL A 589 13.66 -10.08 13.79
C VAL A 589 13.01 -10.94 14.88
N GLY A 590 12.36 -10.30 15.85
CA GLY A 590 11.62 -11.00 16.91
C GLY A 590 10.45 -11.84 16.37
N GLU A 591 9.73 -11.32 15.38
CA GLU A 591 8.63 -12.02 14.70
C GLU A 591 9.12 -13.28 13.97
N LEU A 592 10.24 -13.22 13.22
CA LEU A 592 10.82 -14.37 12.54
C LEU A 592 11.20 -15.49 13.50
N LYS A 593 11.80 -15.15 14.64
CA LYS A 593 12.16 -16.12 15.69
C LYS A 593 10.90 -16.76 16.30
N SER A 594 9.87 -15.95 16.54
CA SER A 594 8.60 -16.42 17.07
C SER A 594 7.88 -17.32 16.08
N GLU A 595 7.93 -17.00 14.80
CA GLU A 595 7.34 -17.80 13.71
C GLU A 595 8.04 -19.17 13.62
N LEU A 596 9.38 -19.21 13.60
CA LEU A 596 10.11 -20.48 13.59
C LEU A 596 9.74 -21.34 14.81
N LYS A 597 9.69 -20.74 16.01
CA LYS A 597 9.31 -21.46 17.23
C LYS A 597 7.91 -22.00 17.14
N LYS A 598 6.95 -21.20 16.67
CA LYS A 598 5.55 -21.62 16.46
C LYS A 598 5.48 -22.81 15.53
N ARG A 599 6.14 -22.76 14.35
CA ARG A 599 6.19 -23.88 13.39
C ARG A 599 6.80 -25.16 13.99
N GLN A 600 7.85 -25.04 14.79
CA GLN A 600 8.43 -26.17 15.51
C GLN A 600 7.46 -26.80 16.51
N ASP A 601 6.78 -25.97 17.30
CA ASP A 601 5.82 -26.42 18.30
C ASP A 601 4.57 -27.05 17.63
N GLU A 602 4.05 -26.47 16.56
CA GLU A 602 2.95 -27.02 15.77
C GLU A 602 3.31 -28.35 15.11
N ALA A 603 4.51 -28.47 14.54
CA ALA A 603 4.96 -29.74 13.94
C ALA A 603 5.10 -30.84 15.00
N ARG A 604 5.67 -30.54 16.17
CA ARG A 604 5.77 -31.51 17.29
C ARG A 604 4.40 -31.96 17.76
N GLU A 605 3.48 -31.01 18.00
CA GLU A 605 2.14 -31.31 18.48
C GLU A 605 1.35 -32.10 17.45
N ARG A 606 1.40 -31.72 16.16
CA ARG A 606 0.75 -32.46 15.07
C ARG A 606 1.26 -33.90 14.99
N ASN A 607 2.58 -34.13 15.03
CA ASN A 607 3.17 -35.45 14.98
C ASN A 607 2.75 -36.30 16.20
N ARG A 608 2.70 -35.68 17.37
CA ARG A 608 2.20 -36.33 18.59
C ARG A 608 0.73 -36.76 18.45
N GLN A 609 -0.13 -35.89 17.93
CA GLN A 609 -1.55 -36.23 17.69
C GLN A 609 -1.72 -37.35 16.67
N ILE A 610 -0.82 -37.43 15.67
CA ILE A 610 -0.77 -38.54 14.70
C ILE A 610 -0.40 -39.85 15.43
N GLU A 611 0.65 -39.84 16.26
CA GLU A 611 1.11 -41.00 17.03
C GLU A 611 0.05 -41.47 18.03
N GLU A 612 -0.67 -40.57 18.68
CA GLU A 612 -1.76 -40.85 19.59
C GLU A 612 -3.06 -41.33 18.89
N GLY A 613 -3.11 -41.21 17.53
CA GLY A 613 -4.30 -41.60 16.75
C GLY A 613 -5.49 -40.65 16.89
N VAL A 614 -5.26 -39.40 17.36
CA VAL A 614 -6.31 -38.42 17.62
C VAL A 614 -7.14 -38.17 16.37
N PHE A 615 -6.49 -37.93 15.22
CA PHE A 615 -7.16 -37.64 13.94
C PHE A 615 -8.09 -38.80 13.48
N THR A 616 -7.66 -40.03 13.68
CA THR A 616 -8.46 -41.22 13.34
C THR A 616 -9.61 -41.43 14.32
N ALA A 617 -9.35 -41.25 15.61
CA ALA A 617 -10.35 -41.45 16.65
C ALA A 617 -11.47 -40.39 16.63
N THR A 618 -11.18 -39.17 16.17
CA THR A 618 -12.14 -38.06 16.12
C THR A 618 -12.75 -37.85 14.74
N ALA A 619 -12.29 -38.59 13.70
CA ALA A 619 -12.85 -38.49 12.36
C ALA A 619 -14.30 -38.94 12.32
N ASP A 620 -15.17 -38.19 11.66
CA ASP A 620 -16.54 -38.57 11.40
C ASP A 620 -16.58 -39.71 10.38
N PRO A 621 -17.04 -40.94 10.74
CA PRO A 621 -17.02 -42.08 9.82
C PRO A 621 -17.92 -41.89 8.59
N GLN A 622 -18.80 -40.89 8.59
CA GLN A 622 -19.68 -40.56 7.45
C GLN A 622 -19.06 -39.55 6.49
N LYS A 623 -17.90 -38.98 6.85
CA LYS A 623 -17.19 -37.98 6.03
C LYS A 623 -15.88 -38.56 5.55
N GLN A 624 -15.59 -38.34 4.28
CA GLN A 624 -14.23 -38.60 3.76
C GLN A 624 -13.22 -37.68 4.45
N TYR A 625 -12.19 -38.27 5.01
CA TYR A 625 -11.11 -37.55 5.67
C TYR A 625 -9.81 -38.32 5.54
N VAL A 626 -8.76 -37.61 5.06
CA VAL A 626 -7.39 -38.12 4.99
C VAL A 626 -6.61 -37.56 6.17
N PRO A 627 -6.15 -38.43 7.11
CA PRO A 627 -5.34 -37.95 8.22
C PRO A 627 -4.08 -37.24 7.74
N PRO A 628 -3.61 -36.20 8.43
CA PRO A 628 -2.37 -35.53 8.08
C PRO A 628 -1.18 -36.49 8.20
N SER A 629 -0.19 -36.32 7.32
CA SER A 629 1.09 -37.02 7.41
C SER A 629 2.02 -36.37 8.44
N VAL A 630 2.98 -37.16 8.96
CA VAL A 630 4.08 -36.66 9.79
C VAL A 630 4.88 -35.63 9.00
N LYS A 631 5.12 -34.45 9.60
CA LYS A 631 6.02 -33.41 9.04
C LYS A 631 7.33 -33.39 9.84
N PRO A 632 8.48 -33.22 9.20
CA PRO A 632 9.73 -32.94 9.93
C PRO A 632 9.59 -31.72 10.80
N VAL A 633 10.14 -31.75 12.01
CA VAL A 633 10.22 -30.55 12.85
C VAL A 633 11.26 -29.62 12.27
N PRO A 634 10.93 -28.33 12.03
CA PRO A 634 11.90 -27.36 11.53
C PRO A 634 13.21 -27.37 12.35
N PRO A 635 14.39 -27.33 11.71
CA PRO A 635 15.65 -27.33 12.42
C PRO A 635 15.90 -26.01 13.16
N TYR A 636 17.00 -25.94 13.89
CA TYR A 636 17.52 -24.68 14.39
C TYR A 636 18.02 -23.83 13.20
N ILE A 637 17.72 -22.54 13.24
CA ILE A 637 18.20 -21.54 12.27
C ILE A 637 19.10 -20.56 12.98
N ASN A 638 20.26 -20.27 12.41
CA ASN A 638 21.20 -19.31 12.96
C ASN A 638 20.80 -17.87 12.61
N PHE A 639 20.05 -17.21 13.49
CA PHE A 639 19.71 -15.80 13.35
C PHE A 639 20.79 -14.81 13.87
N ALA A 640 21.93 -15.30 14.39
CA ALA A 640 22.92 -14.43 15.01
C ALA A 640 23.46 -13.31 14.09
N PRO A 641 23.72 -13.51 12.78
CA PRO A 641 24.11 -12.42 11.90
C PRO A 641 23.05 -11.30 11.84
N LEU A 642 21.79 -11.67 11.71
CA LEU A 642 20.66 -10.76 11.64
C LEU A 642 20.44 -10.02 12.96
N GLU A 643 20.49 -10.71 14.11
CA GLU A 643 20.40 -10.12 15.44
C GLU A 643 21.53 -9.13 15.71
N ASN A 644 22.75 -9.46 15.34
CA ASN A 644 23.92 -8.58 15.49
C ASN A 644 23.78 -7.33 14.62
N GLY A 645 23.29 -7.46 13.39
CA GLY A 645 23.01 -6.34 12.49
C GLY A 645 21.95 -5.40 13.06
N ALA A 646 20.82 -5.95 13.52
CA ALA A 646 19.73 -5.19 14.12
C ALA A 646 20.16 -4.47 15.42
N GLU A 647 20.98 -5.11 16.25
CA GLU A 647 21.52 -4.48 17.48
C GLU A 647 22.52 -3.37 17.16
N ALA A 648 23.38 -3.55 16.16
CA ALA A 648 24.30 -2.52 15.71
C ALA A 648 23.55 -1.31 15.15
N TYR A 649 22.52 -1.55 14.34
CA TYR A 649 21.67 -0.48 13.80
C TYR A 649 20.94 0.26 14.90
N SER A 650 20.35 -0.45 15.87
CA SER A 650 19.69 0.18 17.03
C SER A 650 20.63 1.09 17.84
N LYS A 651 21.89 0.70 18.03
CA LYS A 651 22.90 1.52 18.74
C LYS A 651 23.26 2.78 17.95
N ALA A 652 23.48 2.65 16.66
CA ALA A 652 23.77 3.78 15.77
C ALA A 652 22.60 4.78 15.72
N ALA A 653 21.38 4.28 15.59
CA ALA A 653 20.15 5.07 15.56
C ALA A 653 19.91 5.83 16.87
N LEU A 654 20.16 5.22 18.03
CA LEU A 654 20.12 5.90 19.33
C LEU A 654 21.18 6.99 19.46
N ARG A 655 22.37 6.80 18.88
CA ARG A 655 23.41 7.83 18.83
C ARG A 655 22.96 9.00 17.95
N TYR A 656 22.40 8.70 16.76
CA TYR A 656 21.84 9.70 15.86
C TYR A 656 20.76 10.55 16.55
N ARG A 657 19.78 9.92 17.22
CA ARG A 657 18.70 10.62 17.95
C ARG A 657 19.27 11.54 19.05
N LYS A 658 20.32 11.14 19.73
CA LYS A 658 21.01 12.00 20.72
C LYS A 658 21.74 13.18 20.04
N ALA A 659 22.37 12.95 18.89
CA ALA A 659 23.10 13.96 18.17
C ALA A 659 22.16 15.03 17.59
N ILE A 660 21.06 14.63 16.94
CA ILE A 660 20.07 15.57 16.39
C ILE A 660 19.37 16.39 17.47
N ASN A 661 19.05 15.78 18.63
CA ASN A 661 18.46 16.51 19.76
C ASN A 661 19.43 17.57 20.34
N LYS A 662 20.72 17.27 20.40
CA LYS A 662 21.75 18.27 20.81
C LYS A 662 21.87 19.37 19.74
N MET A 663 21.84 19.01 18.47
CA MET A 663 21.92 19.96 17.38
C MET A 663 20.71 20.90 17.36
N ALA A 664 19.50 20.38 17.60
CA ALA A 664 18.29 21.18 17.74
C ALA A 664 18.37 22.20 18.89
N ALA A 665 19.06 21.86 19.99
CA ALA A 665 19.31 22.75 21.12
C ALA A 665 20.48 23.74 20.89
N THR A 666 21.19 23.65 19.76
CA THR A 666 22.41 24.44 19.49
C THR A 666 22.24 25.18 18.13
N PRO A 667 21.59 26.36 18.09
CA PRO A 667 21.33 27.08 16.82
C PRO A 667 22.59 27.33 15.96
N ALA A 668 23.74 27.53 16.59
CA ALA A 668 25.01 27.74 15.87
C ALA A 668 25.55 26.49 15.16
N ALA A 669 25.00 25.30 15.43
CA ALA A 669 25.37 24.06 14.75
C ALA A 669 24.73 23.90 13.37
N TRP A 670 23.69 24.65 13.05
CA TRP A 670 22.98 24.58 11.76
C TRP A 670 23.72 25.36 10.64
N GLN A 671 24.87 24.84 10.21
CA GLN A 671 25.71 25.49 9.18
C GLN A 671 25.59 24.77 7.84
N ALA A 672 25.19 25.50 6.79
CA ALA A 672 24.82 24.98 5.47
C ALA A 672 25.81 23.98 4.83
N PRO A 673 27.15 24.23 4.76
CA PRO A 673 28.02 23.26 4.09
C PRO A 673 28.08 21.88 4.73
N ALA A 674 28.03 21.82 6.07
CA ALA A 674 28.04 20.54 6.78
C ALA A 674 26.69 19.82 6.68
N LEU A 675 25.58 20.56 6.67
CA LEU A 675 24.24 19.99 6.46
C LEU A 675 24.09 19.38 5.07
N GLN A 676 24.63 19.98 4.03
CA GLN A 676 24.62 19.42 2.68
C GLN A 676 25.31 18.05 2.62
N GLN A 677 26.47 17.91 3.30
CA GLN A 677 27.17 16.64 3.36
C GLN A 677 26.35 15.57 4.11
N ILE A 678 25.71 15.96 5.21
CA ILE A 678 24.85 15.04 5.99
C ILE A 678 23.61 14.66 5.17
N ASN A 679 22.98 15.59 4.47
CA ASN A 679 21.83 15.31 3.60
C ASN A 679 22.17 14.32 2.48
N ALA A 680 23.37 14.46 1.87
CA ALA A 680 23.85 13.51 0.87
C ALA A 680 24.04 12.09 1.45
N GLN A 681 24.34 11.96 2.73
CA GLN A 681 24.42 10.65 3.41
C GLN A 681 23.05 10.14 3.83
N LEU A 682 22.16 11.01 4.34
CA LEU A 682 20.79 10.64 4.70
C LEU A 682 20.01 10.10 3.49
N LEU A 683 20.23 10.67 2.31
CA LEU A 683 19.67 10.18 1.07
C LEU A 683 20.03 8.71 0.77
N LEU A 684 21.12 8.19 1.31
CA LEU A 684 21.57 6.82 1.10
C LEU A 684 20.97 5.81 2.08
N THR A 685 20.31 6.24 3.15
CA THR A 685 19.84 5.35 4.23
C THR A 685 18.89 4.24 3.73
N GLU A 686 17.92 4.53 2.87
CA GLU A 686 17.06 3.47 2.31
C GLU A 686 17.83 2.60 1.31
N ARG A 687 18.77 3.17 0.55
CA ARG A 687 19.55 2.44 -0.45
C ARG A 687 20.49 1.41 0.16
N THR A 688 20.97 1.63 1.39
CA THR A 688 21.81 0.64 2.09
C THR A 688 21.05 -0.64 2.43
N PHE A 689 19.73 -0.62 2.40
CA PHE A 689 18.91 -1.83 2.55
C PHE A 689 18.79 -2.66 1.26
N THR A 690 19.32 -2.21 0.14
CA THR A 690 19.30 -2.95 -1.13
C THR A 690 20.61 -3.74 -1.36
N THR A 691 20.50 -4.79 -2.19
CA THR A 691 21.64 -5.53 -2.73
C THR A 691 21.59 -5.53 -4.24
N THR A 692 22.74 -5.61 -4.90
CA THR A 692 22.82 -5.66 -6.37
C THR A 692 22.16 -6.92 -6.93
N GLU A 693 22.33 -8.04 -6.22
CA GLU A 693 21.82 -9.36 -6.60
C GLU A 693 20.31 -9.49 -6.40
N GLY A 694 19.73 -8.66 -5.53
CA GLY A 694 18.32 -8.75 -5.16
C GLY A 694 17.96 -10.02 -4.38
N LEU A 695 16.68 -10.38 -4.37
CA LEU A 695 16.18 -11.60 -3.75
C LEU A 695 16.49 -12.82 -4.65
N LYS A 696 16.87 -13.95 -4.05
CA LYS A 696 17.42 -15.14 -4.71
C LYS A 696 16.58 -15.63 -5.91
N GLU A 697 15.28 -15.70 -5.79
CA GLU A 697 14.37 -16.17 -6.84
C GLU A 697 13.74 -15.03 -7.65
N ARG A 698 13.77 -13.81 -7.11
CA ARG A 698 13.17 -12.60 -7.68
C ARG A 698 14.18 -11.45 -7.66
N PRO A 699 15.24 -11.48 -8.48
CA PRO A 699 16.37 -10.55 -8.42
C PRO A 699 16.01 -9.09 -8.77
N TRP A 700 14.85 -8.86 -9.35
CA TRP A 700 14.33 -7.54 -9.60
C TRP A 700 14.06 -6.77 -8.27
N PHE A 701 13.56 -7.47 -7.22
CA PHE A 701 13.39 -6.92 -5.87
C PHE A 701 14.73 -6.90 -5.15
N LYS A 702 15.29 -5.71 -4.99
CA LYS A 702 16.64 -5.51 -4.42
C LYS A 702 16.62 -5.24 -2.93
N HIS A 703 15.50 -4.75 -2.40
CA HIS A 703 15.36 -4.36 -1.00
C HIS A 703 15.29 -5.59 -0.08
N GLN A 704 16.09 -5.60 1.00
CA GLN A 704 16.23 -6.77 1.88
C GLN A 704 15.31 -6.73 3.11
N ILE A 705 14.65 -5.58 3.36
CA ILE A 705 13.74 -5.41 4.49
C ILE A 705 12.27 -5.47 4.05
N TYR A 706 11.96 -5.09 2.82
CA TYR A 706 10.61 -5.09 2.26
C TYR A 706 10.61 -5.76 0.88
N ALA A 707 9.57 -6.52 0.60
CA ALA A 707 9.19 -6.95 -0.74
C ALA A 707 7.74 -7.45 -0.71
N PRO A 708 7.03 -7.48 -1.85
CA PRO A 708 5.77 -8.22 -1.95
C PRO A 708 6.02 -9.71 -1.73
N GLY A 709 5.06 -10.42 -1.17
CA GLY A 709 5.22 -11.84 -0.94
C GLY A 709 5.02 -12.68 -2.19
N ALA A 710 5.92 -13.64 -2.45
CA ALA A 710 5.85 -14.54 -3.61
C ALA A 710 4.52 -15.34 -3.70
N TYR A 711 3.85 -15.53 -2.57
CA TYR A 711 2.55 -16.21 -2.46
C TYR A 711 1.47 -15.38 -1.77
N THR A 712 1.72 -14.09 -1.55
CA THR A 712 0.72 -13.15 -1.04
C THR A 712 0.51 -11.93 -1.95
N GLY A 713 1.47 -11.65 -2.84
CA GLY A 713 1.44 -10.49 -3.70
C GLY A 713 1.43 -9.19 -2.89
N TYR A 714 0.41 -8.35 -3.00
CA TYR A 714 0.28 -7.06 -2.30
C TYR A 714 0.73 -7.05 -0.83
N GLY A 715 0.55 -8.17 -0.14
CA GLY A 715 0.97 -8.33 1.24
C GLY A 715 2.48 -8.34 1.38
N VAL A 716 3.03 -7.28 2.01
CA VAL A 716 4.46 -7.16 2.24
C VAL A 716 5.01 -8.32 3.08
N LYS A 717 6.17 -8.82 2.68
CA LYS A 717 7.03 -9.68 3.50
C LYS A 717 8.18 -8.85 4.04
N THR A 718 8.28 -8.79 5.36
CA THR A 718 9.36 -8.10 6.04
C THR A 718 10.54 -9.06 6.25
N ILE A 719 11.74 -8.62 5.90
CA ILE A 719 12.94 -9.45 5.77
C ILE A 719 12.63 -10.66 4.86
N PRO A 720 12.23 -10.39 3.59
CA PRO A 720 11.55 -11.35 2.71
C PRO A 720 12.35 -12.64 2.51
N ALA A 721 13.65 -12.56 2.27
CA ALA A 721 14.50 -13.75 2.06
C ALA A 721 14.42 -14.76 3.21
N VAL A 722 14.30 -14.28 4.45
CA VAL A 722 14.20 -15.16 5.63
C VAL A 722 12.76 -15.64 5.82
N ARG A 723 11.78 -14.73 5.76
CA ARG A 723 10.38 -15.04 6.03
C ARG A 723 9.82 -16.06 5.04
N GLU A 724 10.04 -15.83 3.75
CA GLU A 724 9.57 -16.73 2.68
C GLU A 724 10.26 -18.10 2.76
N ALA A 725 11.56 -18.12 3.02
CA ALA A 725 12.29 -19.38 3.20
C ALA A 725 11.79 -20.19 4.39
N LEU A 726 11.40 -19.54 5.52
CA LEU A 726 10.74 -20.21 6.65
C LEU A 726 9.37 -20.76 6.26
N GLU A 727 8.58 -19.98 5.50
CA GLU A 727 7.23 -20.36 5.04
C GLU A 727 7.27 -21.53 4.03
N GLU A 728 8.38 -21.68 3.32
CA GLU A 728 8.57 -22.69 2.28
C GLU A 728 9.40 -23.90 2.74
N ASP A 729 9.74 -23.97 4.03
CA ASP A 729 10.58 -25.03 4.61
C ASP A 729 12.01 -25.11 3.96
N LYS A 730 12.49 -23.98 3.40
CA LYS A 730 13.83 -23.81 2.78
C LYS A 730 14.85 -23.33 3.81
N TRP A 731 15.22 -24.21 4.75
CA TRP A 731 16.00 -23.84 5.97
C TRP A 731 17.36 -23.24 5.67
N SER A 732 18.07 -23.75 4.67
CA SER A 732 19.40 -23.22 4.23
C SER A 732 19.27 -21.80 3.68
N ASP A 733 18.21 -21.54 2.93
CA ASP A 733 17.96 -20.23 2.34
C ASP A 733 17.58 -19.20 3.43
N ALA A 734 16.89 -19.65 4.49
CA ALA A 734 16.61 -18.81 5.65
C ALA A 734 17.89 -18.35 6.37
N GLU A 735 18.90 -19.24 6.53
CA GLU A 735 20.20 -18.87 7.12
C GLU A 735 21.01 -17.95 6.19
N GLU A 736 21.01 -18.21 4.89
CA GLU A 736 21.65 -17.35 3.89
C GLU A 736 21.01 -15.95 3.89
N GLY A 737 19.67 -15.87 3.86
CA GLY A 737 18.92 -14.63 3.95
C GLY A 737 19.20 -13.86 5.26
N ALA A 738 19.30 -14.56 6.39
CA ALA A 738 19.66 -13.94 7.68
C ALA A 738 21.08 -13.36 7.67
N ALA A 739 22.02 -13.98 6.98
CA ALA A 739 23.37 -13.45 6.83
C ALA A 739 23.39 -12.20 5.94
N ILE A 740 22.69 -12.23 4.79
CA ILE A 740 22.59 -11.08 3.86
C ILE A 740 21.93 -9.89 4.53
N ALA A 741 20.72 -10.07 5.10
CA ALA A 741 20.02 -9.01 5.79
C ALA A 741 20.80 -8.47 7.01
N GLY A 742 21.51 -9.35 7.74
CA GLY A 742 22.40 -8.95 8.83
C GLY A 742 23.55 -8.06 8.34
N GLN A 743 24.15 -8.35 7.19
CA GLN A 743 25.20 -7.52 6.60
C GLN A 743 24.69 -6.17 6.13
N VAL A 744 23.51 -6.14 5.51
CA VAL A 744 22.81 -4.91 5.09
C VAL A 744 22.57 -4.00 6.30
N LEU A 745 22.06 -4.53 7.41
CA LEU A 745 21.86 -3.78 8.65
C LEU A 745 23.17 -3.28 9.28
N LEU A 746 24.27 -4.03 9.15
CA LEU A 746 25.60 -3.57 9.59
C LEU A 746 26.12 -2.40 8.74
N ASN A 747 25.80 -2.39 7.45
CA ASN A 747 26.18 -1.29 6.55
C ASN A 747 25.40 -0.04 6.92
N GLU A 748 24.09 -0.16 7.13
CA GLU A 748 23.23 0.94 7.58
C GLU A 748 23.70 1.49 8.95
N ALA A 749 24.02 0.62 9.89
CA ALA A 749 24.56 1.01 11.18
C ALA A 749 25.83 1.88 11.07
N LYS A 750 26.73 1.53 10.16
CA LYS A 750 27.96 2.29 9.90
C LYS A 750 27.66 3.67 9.32
N LEU A 751 26.73 3.74 8.36
CA LEU A 751 26.31 5.02 7.76
C LEU A 751 25.68 5.94 8.78
N VAL A 752 24.71 5.45 9.56
CA VAL A 752 24.00 6.23 10.59
C VAL A 752 24.95 6.66 11.72
N ASP A 753 25.93 5.81 12.12
CA ASP A 753 26.92 6.18 13.13
C ASP A 753 27.88 7.27 12.62
N ALA A 754 28.28 7.23 11.35
CA ALA A 754 29.10 8.27 10.73
C ALA A 754 28.34 9.62 10.65
N ILE A 755 27.06 9.61 10.30
CA ILE A 755 26.19 10.79 10.31
C ILE A 755 26.10 11.36 11.74
N ALA A 756 25.84 10.53 12.74
CA ALA A 756 25.77 10.95 14.12
C ALA A 756 27.09 11.59 14.61
N GLN A 757 28.22 11.01 14.23
CA GLN A 757 29.53 11.56 14.55
C GLN A 757 29.75 12.95 13.93
N GLN A 758 29.35 13.17 12.68
CA GLN A 758 29.44 14.48 12.04
C GLN A 758 28.57 15.51 12.77
N MET A 759 27.34 15.18 13.13
CA MET A 759 26.46 16.05 13.92
C MET A 759 27.08 16.41 15.29
N GLU A 760 27.69 15.44 15.98
CA GLU A 760 28.38 15.67 17.27
C GLU A 760 29.57 16.65 17.10
N GLN A 761 30.31 16.56 15.99
CA GLN A 761 31.41 17.48 15.68
C GLN A 761 30.92 18.90 15.43
N MET A 762 29.79 19.06 14.72
CA MET A 762 29.17 20.37 14.49
C MET A 762 28.77 21.05 15.80
N VAL A 763 28.17 20.32 16.72
CA VAL A 763 27.82 20.83 18.05
C VAL A 763 29.08 21.21 18.86
N GLY A 764 30.12 20.37 18.81
CA GLY A 764 31.39 20.62 19.53
C GLY A 764 32.14 21.85 19.05
N SER A 765 32.20 22.07 17.74
CA SER A 765 32.86 23.25 17.13
C SER A 765 32.12 24.55 17.41
N SER A 766 30.80 24.50 17.53
CA SER A 766 29.96 25.67 17.85
C SER A 766 30.07 26.13 19.32
N GLY A 767 30.45 25.23 20.25
CA GLY A 767 30.65 25.53 21.66
C GLY A 767 32.02 26.18 22.01
N GLY A 768 32.99 26.06 21.09
CA GLY A 768 34.36 26.57 21.31
C GLY A 768 34.60 28.05 20.98
N SER A 769 33.65 28.72 20.35
CA SER A 769 33.86 30.14 19.93
C SER A 769 33.45 31.20 20.97
N SER A 770 32.94 30.80 22.14
CA SER A 770 32.47 31.75 23.16
C SER A 770 33.48 32.01 24.35
N SER A 771 34.70 31.48 24.28
CA SER A 771 35.68 31.60 25.40
C SER A 771 37.03 32.23 25.02
N ALA A 772 37.06 33.14 24.06
CA ALA A 772 38.23 33.95 23.80
C ALA A 772 37.90 35.43 23.99
N ASN A 773 37.76 35.85 25.23
CA ASN A 773 37.89 37.27 25.58
C ASN A 773 39.37 37.52 25.96
N PRO A 774 40.17 38.22 25.17
CA PRO A 774 41.50 38.60 25.64
C PRO A 774 41.36 39.74 26.64
N ASP A 775 41.61 39.41 27.89
CA ASP A 775 41.83 40.36 28.97
C ASP A 775 43.00 41.29 28.60
N THR A 776 42.72 42.55 28.24
CA THR A 776 43.70 43.63 28.07
C THR A 776 43.52 44.58 29.23
N SER A 777 44.01 44.16 30.41
CA SER A 777 44.40 45.08 31.47
C SER A 777 45.93 45.12 31.53
N GLY A 778 46.54 46.22 31.10
CA GLY A 778 47.97 46.37 31.23
C GLY A 778 48.47 47.75 30.82
N ARG A 779 48.34 48.75 31.74
CA ARG A 779 49.06 50.03 31.86
C ARG A 779 48.76 51.13 30.85
#